data_bc5b37f45a09c49e4b490bed0d80e238
#
_entry.id   bc5b37f45a09c49e4b490bed0d80e238
#
_cell.length_a   1.000
_cell.length_b   1.000
_cell.length_c   1.000
_cell.angle_alpha   90.00
_cell.angle_beta   90.00
_cell.angle_gamma   90.00
#
_symmetry.space_group_name_H-M   'P 1'
#
loop_
_entity.id
_entity.type
_entity.pdbx_description
1 polymer ?
#
loop_
_entity_poly.entity_id
_entity_poly.type
_entity_poly.pdbx_seq_one_letter_code
_entity_poly.pdbx_strand_id
1 'polypeptide(L)'
;VGYFDEDVELGILTAVAFLIGAFCSALSGFTGMYVAVRANVRCASAATRSLREAIAVALRGGAVSGFLIVALSLLGVAGIFGLYSRVLGHPIDKAPFLIVGFGFGASFVALFAQLGGGIYTKAADMGADLVGKIEAGIPEDDPRNAAVVADLVGDNVGDCAGRGADLFESTAAENIGAMILGVAIFALTGQEEWILFPLIVRAFGLLATMVGVISVPFFAREGQDPMTPLNYGYWLIVALCVGFMALATNLTMGEHWAWFFAAGVVGIITSIVFVYITQYYTSGSWRPVREIVRACLTGTATNIVVGTAVGFETTAATAITIGAALVTSYVLGEQTGLPGGGIYGTAVATMGMLMSCAYVLSMDTFGPITDNANGIVEMAGAPPQSRQITDALDAVGNTTKALTKGYAMGSAGLAAFLLFSAFLDKVKEHFAEDPTSPFFGRPLYEIPLPVDLSGVGVFVASLLGVMLVFLFSSLGLRAVGVAAGAIIEEVRRQFRERPGIMAGTERPDYGRAVDITTRAALRGMVAPGLLAVGMPVVVGVVFRGIHQAGWLAETGPQTVAGLLMVGTIGGIILATFLNNVGGAWDNAKKYIEAGYLRLSPEEARAMGVVANPSNPGHVVVIGKGSEAHKAAVVGDTVGDPFKDTVGPSLHVLVKLLSTVTLVLAPLFIS
;
A
#
# COMPACT_ATOMS: atom_id res chain seq x y z
N VAL A 1 -7.56 -27.19 -5.61
CA VAL A 1 -6.92 -27.74 -4.40
C VAL A 1 -7.46 -29.14 -4.17
N GLY A 2 -8.70 -29.34 -3.75
CA GLY A 2 -9.24 -30.68 -3.42
C GLY A 2 -9.14 -31.74 -4.52
N TYR A 3 -9.10 -31.36 -5.80
CA TYR A 3 -8.87 -32.32 -6.89
C TYR A 3 -7.44 -32.86 -6.95
N PHE A 4 -6.45 -32.03 -6.60
CA PHE A 4 -5.04 -32.40 -6.63
C PHE A 4 -4.57 -33.07 -5.34
N ASP A 5 -5.22 -32.77 -4.20
CA ASP A 5 -4.94 -33.41 -2.90
C ASP A 5 -5.79 -34.67 -2.66
N GLU A 6 -6.67 -35.05 -3.62
CA GLU A 6 -7.69 -36.10 -3.47
C GLU A 6 -8.63 -35.89 -2.27
N ASP A 7 -8.57 -34.74 -1.60
CA ASP A 7 -9.42 -34.33 -0.47
C ASP A 7 -10.38 -33.21 -0.88
N VAL A 8 -11.61 -33.61 -1.19
CA VAL A 8 -12.68 -32.70 -1.61
C VAL A 8 -13.09 -31.76 -0.47
N GLU A 9 -13.04 -32.21 0.77
CA GLU A 9 -13.41 -31.41 1.95
C GLU A 9 -12.43 -30.25 2.13
N LEU A 10 -11.12 -30.48 2.03
CA LEU A 10 -10.06 -29.48 2.06
C LEU A 10 -10.30 -28.40 0.98
N GLY A 11 -10.63 -28.82 -0.24
CA GLY A 11 -10.93 -27.93 -1.34
C GLY A 11 -12.15 -27.04 -1.07
N ILE A 12 -13.22 -27.59 -0.50
CA ILE A 12 -14.42 -26.85 -0.14
C ILE A 12 -14.14 -25.84 0.97
N LEU A 13 -13.45 -26.24 2.03
CA LEU A 13 -13.11 -25.34 3.15
C LEU A 13 -12.25 -24.16 2.67
N THR A 14 -11.25 -24.41 1.85
CA THR A 14 -10.41 -23.36 1.25
C THR A 14 -11.22 -22.42 0.35
N ALA A 15 -12.16 -22.94 -0.45
CA ALA A 15 -13.03 -22.13 -1.30
C ALA A 15 -14.01 -21.27 -0.47
N VAL A 16 -14.58 -21.81 0.61
CA VAL A 16 -15.43 -21.05 1.54
C VAL A 16 -14.63 -19.94 2.19
N ALA A 17 -13.42 -20.23 2.68
CA ALA A 17 -12.53 -19.23 3.24
C ALA A 17 -12.20 -18.12 2.23
N PHE A 18 -11.93 -18.47 0.96
CA PHE A 18 -11.72 -17.51 -0.13
C PHE A 18 -12.92 -16.57 -0.32
N LEU A 19 -14.13 -17.11 -0.41
CA LEU A 19 -15.34 -16.29 -0.60
C LEU A 19 -15.58 -15.35 0.58
N ILE A 20 -15.35 -15.81 1.81
CA ILE A 20 -15.50 -14.98 3.00
C ILE A 20 -14.43 -13.88 3.04
N GLY A 21 -13.18 -14.21 2.72
CA GLY A 21 -12.07 -13.24 2.64
C GLY A 21 -12.32 -12.16 1.59
N ALA A 22 -12.77 -12.57 0.40
CA ALA A 22 -13.14 -11.65 -0.67
C ALA A 22 -14.31 -10.74 -0.26
N PHE A 23 -15.35 -11.31 0.36
CA PHE A 23 -16.50 -10.55 0.84
C PHE A 23 -16.11 -9.54 1.94
N CYS A 24 -15.32 -9.95 2.93
CA CYS A 24 -14.87 -9.05 4.00
C CYS A 24 -13.98 -7.91 3.47
N SER A 25 -13.09 -8.19 2.51
CA SER A 25 -12.27 -7.18 1.86
C SER A 25 -13.12 -6.18 1.07
N ALA A 26 -14.05 -6.66 0.25
CA ALA A 26 -14.97 -5.81 -0.51
C ALA A 26 -15.86 -4.96 0.41
N LEU A 27 -16.41 -5.57 1.47
CA LEU A 27 -17.25 -4.89 2.46
C LEU A 27 -16.48 -3.78 3.19
N SER A 28 -15.22 -4.03 3.56
CA SER A 28 -14.39 -3.05 4.25
C SER A 28 -14.07 -1.86 3.35
N GLY A 29 -13.68 -2.09 2.10
CA GLY A 29 -13.42 -1.04 1.11
C GLY A 29 -14.67 -0.21 0.80
N PHE A 30 -15.80 -0.87 0.55
CA PHE A 30 -17.07 -0.21 0.30
C PHE A 30 -17.52 0.66 1.48
N THR A 31 -17.47 0.13 2.70
CA THR A 31 -17.90 0.88 3.89
C THR A 31 -16.96 2.05 4.17
N GLY A 32 -15.65 1.87 4.01
CA GLY A 32 -14.66 2.94 4.12
C GLY A 32 -14.96 4.09 3.18
N MET A 33 -15.16 3.81 1.89
CA MET A 33 -15.54 4.79 0.88
C MET A 33 -16.90 5.46 1.21
N TYR A 34 -17.91 4.67 1.59
CA TYR A 34 -19.24 5.18 1.93
C TYR A 34 -19.21 6.19 3.10
N VAL A 35 -18.37 5.96 4.09
CA VAL A 35 -18.18 6.87 5.23
C VAL A 35 -17.36 8.08 4.82
N ALA A 36 -16.28 7.90 4.04
CA ALA A 36 -15.44 8.97 3.56
C ALA A 36 -16.23 10.01 2.75
N VAL A 37 -17.04 9.58 1.78
CA VAL A 37 -17.90 10.46 0.97
C VAL A 37 -18.82 11.33 1.86
N ARG A 38 -19.33 10.78 2.95
CA ARG A 38 -20.16 11.55 3.91
C ARG A 38 -19.34 12.44 4.83
N ALA A 39 -18.10 12.05 5.11
CA ALA A 39 -17.18 12.85 5.92
C ALA A 39 -16.69 14.08 5.15
N ASN A 40 -16.54 14.03 3.81
CA ASN A 40 -16.09 15.11 2.96
C ASN A 40 -16.92 16.39 3.20
N VAL A 41 -18.23 16.30 3.03
CA VAL A 41 -19.15 17.45 3.24
C VAL A 41 -19.15 17.92 4.69
N ARG A 42 -19.07 16.98 5.65
CA ARG A 42 -19.02 17.34 7.07
C ARG A 42 -17.71 18.00 7.46
N CYS A 43 -16.59 17.61 6.86
CA CYS A 43 -15.29 18.24 7.03
C CYS A 43 -15.29 19.65 6.46
N ALA A 44 -15.80 19.84 5.24
CA ALA A 44 -16.02 21.17 4.64
C ALA A 44 -16.87 22.07 5.53
N SER A 45 -18.00 21.57 6.04
CA SER A 45 -18.83 22.30 6.98
C SER A 45 -18.13 22.58 8.33
N ALA A 46 -17.33 21.66 8.86
CA ALA A 46 -16.58 21.88 10.10
C ALA A 46 -15.49 22.96 9.92
N ALA A 47 -14.87 23.04 8.75
CA ALA A 47 -13.86 24.05 8.42
C ALA A 47 -14.42 25.48 8.43
N THR A 48 -15.75 25.67 8.30
CA THR A 48 -16.37 26.99 8.50
C THR A 48 -16.39 27.44 9.96
N ARG A 49 -16.14 26.55 10.92
CA ARG A 49 -16.19 26.83 12.36
C ARG A 49 -14.81 26.86 13.00
N SER A 50 -14.02 25.78 12.83
CA SER A 50 -12.69 25.71 13.42
C SER A 50 -11.82 24.62 12.79
N LEU A 51 -10.50 24.81 12.83
CA LEU A 51 -9.51 23.80 12.43
C LEU A 51 -9.64 22.52 13.26
N ARG A 52 -9.84 22.65 14.58
CA ARG A 52 -9.98 21.50 15.49
C ARG A 52 -11.16 20.60 15.14
N GLU A 53 -12.31 21.19 14.82
CA GLU A 53 -13.49 20.41 14.42
C GLU A 53 -13.28 19.71 13.07
N ALA A 54 -12.65 20.39 12.12
CA ALA A 54 -12.36 19.83 10.81
C ALA A 54 -11.39 18.62 10.91
N ILE A 55 -10.29 18.73 11.69
CA ILE A 55 -9.38 17.61 11.99
C ILE A 55 -10.16 16.46 12.64
N ALA A 56 -11.00 16.74 13.63
CA ALA A 56 -11.75 15.71 14.33
C ALA A 56 -12.73 14.96 13.41
N VAL A 57 -13.39 15.66 12.49
CA VAL A 57 -14.31 15.04 11.51
C VAL A 57 -13.54 14.18 10.51
N ALA A 58 -12.48 14.73 9.92
CA ALA A 58 -11.69 14.01 8.91
C ALA A 58 -11.03 12.75 9.51
N LEU A 59 -10.38 12.87 10.68
CA LEU A 59 -9.74 11.73 11.33
C LEU A 59 -10.75 10.66 11.79
N ARG A 60 -11.92 11.06 12.31
CA ARG A 60 -12.97 10.10 12.69
C ARG A 60 -13.56 9.40 11.46
N GLY A 61 -13.73 10.13 10.35
CA GLY A 61 -14.14 9.53 9.08
C GLY A 61 -13.15 8.46 8.62
N GLY A 62 -11.86 8.79 8.64
CA GLY A 62 -10.78 7.83 8.33
C GLY A 62 -10.69 6.67 9.33
N ALA A 63 -10.92 6.94 10.62
CA ALA A 63 -10.86 5.93 11.66
C ALA A 63 -11.93 4.86 11.51
N VAL A 64 -13.13 5.18 11.02
CA VAL A 64 -14.14 4.15 10.74
C VAL A 64 -13.62 3.14 9.72
N SER A 65 -12.97 3.62 8.65
CA SER A 65 -12.31 2.76 7.67
C SER A 65 -11.21 1.92 8.32
N GLY A 66 -10.26 2.57 9.01
CA GLY A 66 -9.12 1.91 9.64
C GLY A 66 -9.50 0.83 10.64
N PHE A 67 -10.44 1.12 11.53
CA PHE A 67 -10.89 0.14 12.53
C PHE A 67 -11.71 -0.99 11.94
N LEU A 68 -12.61 -0.69 10.99
CA LEU A 68 -13.42 -1.71 10.34
C LEU A 68 -12.55 -2.73 9.60
N ILE A 69 -11.54 -2.26 8.88
CA ILE A 69 -10.61 -3.10 8.12
C ILE A 69 -9.88 -4.05 9.04
N VAL A 70 -9.25 -3.54 10.10
CA VAL A 70 -8.49 -4.38 11.04
C VAL A 70 -9.41 -5.30 11.84
N ALA A 71 -10.58 -4.81 12.26
CA ALA A 71 -11.56 -5.61 12.98
C ALA A 71 -12.15 -6.74 12.15
N LEU A 72 -12.54 -6.47 10.89
CA LEU A 72 -13.07 -7.52 10.00
C LEU A 72 -12.00 -8.53 9.60
N SER A 73 -10.75 -8.10 9.42
CA SER A 73 -9.64 -9.01 9.18
C SER A 73 -9.41 -9.92 10.39
N LEU A 74 -9.34 -9.34 11.60
CA LEU A 74 -9.15 -10.09 12.84
C LEU A 74 -10.32 -11.06 13.10
N LEU A 75 -11.55 -10.58 13.04
CA LEU A 75 -12.75 -11.39 13.26
C LEU A 75 -12.93 -12.46 12.18
N GLY A 76 -12.60 -12.14 10.93
CA GLY A 76 -12.68 -13.09 9.82
C GLY A 76 -11.69 -14.23 10.00
N VAL A 77 -10.41 -13.92 10.23
CA VAL A 77 -9.36 -14.94 10.44
C VAL A 77 -9.64 -15.75 11.71
N ALA A 78 -9.88 -15.09 12.85
CA ALA A 78 -10.18 -15.77 14.12
C ALA A 78 -11.48 -16.58 14.06
N GLY A 79 -12.52 -16.04 13.40
CA GLY A 79 -13.82 -16.70 13.27
C GLY A 79 -13.74 -17.97 12.41
N ILE A 80 -13.07 -17.92 11.25
CA ILE A 80 -12.92 -19.11 10.40
C ILE A 80 -11.96 -20.11 11.06
N PHE A 81 -10.87 -19.65 11.66
CA PHE A 81 -9.97 -20.52 12.42
C PHE A 81 -10.73 -21.25 13.55
N GLY A 82 -11.51 -20.53 14.35
CA GLY A 82 -12.32 -21.11 15.41
C GLY A 82 -13.43 -22.04 14.88
N LEU A 83 -14.06 -21.70 13.75
CA LEU A 83 -15.04 -22.56 13.09
C LEU A 83 -14.41 -23.89 12.67
N TYR A 84 -13.26 -23.85 12.01
CA TYR A 84 -12.61 -25.06 11.50
C TYR A 84 -12.01 -25.89 12.65
N SER A 85 -11.31 -25.28 13.62
CA SER A 85 -10.65 -26.01 14.69
C SER A 85 -11.58 -26.44 15.82
N ARG A 86 -12.53 -25.59 16.25
CA ARG A 86 -13.34 -25.86 17.46
C ARG A 86 -14.76 -26.41 17.14
N VAL A 87 -15.33 -26.04 16.00
CA VAL A 87 -16.71 -26.45 15.63
C VAL A 87 -16.69 -27.66 14.68
N LEU A 88 -15.87 -27.62 13.63
CA LEU A 88 -15.74 -28.73 12.69
C LEU A 88 -14.75 -29.82 13.17
N GLY A 89 -13.93 -29.53 14.20
CA GLY A 89 -13.05 -30.51 14.85
C GLY A 89 -11.76 -30.82 14.09
N HIS A 90 -11.34 -29.96 13.16
CA HIS A 90 -10.03 -30.13 12.51
C HIS A 90 -8.90 -29.87 13.52
N PRO A 91 -7.75 -30.56 13.41
CA PRO A 91 -6.60 -30.32 14.26
C PRO A 91 -6.14 -28.85 14.20
N ILE A 92 -5.72 -28.31 15.35
CA ILE A 92 -5.40 -26.89 15.48
C ILE A 92 -4.17 -26.48 14.64
N ASP A 93 -3.25 -27.39 14.41
CA ASP A 93 -2.07 -27.25 13.57
C ASP A 93 -2.39 -27.29 12.07
N LYS A 94 -3.54 -27.89 11.68
CA LYS A 94 -4.00 -27.91 10.30
C LYS A 94 -4.83 -26.69 9.93
N ALA A 95 -5.56 -26.12 10.89
CA ALA A 95 -6.46 -25.01 10.65
C ALA A 95 -5.79 -23.79 9.97
N PRO A 96 -4.55 -23.34 10.29
CA PRO A 96 -3.88 -22.25 9.59
C PRO A 96 -3.72 -22.50 8.08
N PHE A 97 -3.47 -23.73 7.66
CA PHE A 97 -3.33 -24.09 6.26
C PHE A 97 -4.68 -24.15 5.51
N LEU A 98 -5.78 -24.45 6.22
CA LEU A 98 -7.13 -24.45 5.65
C LEU A 98 -7.67 -23.03 5.40
N ILE A 99 -7.30 -22.08 6.26
CA ILE A 99 -7.78 -20.70 6.16
C ILE A 99 -6.98 -19.82 5.19
N VAL A 100 -5.94 -20.34 4.54
CA VAL A 100 -5.13 -19.61 3.54
C VAL A 100 -6.02 -19.02 2.43
N GLY A 101 -7.10 -19.72 2.06
CA GLY A 101 -8.09 -19.21 1.12
C GLY A 101 -8.63 -17.83 1.47
N PHE A 102 -8.82 -17.52 2.77
CA PHE A 102 -9.25 -16.18 3.22
C PHE A 102 -8.25 -15.08 2.82
N GLY A 103 -6.95 -15.32 3.04
CA GLY A 103 -5.89 -14.42 2.60
C GLY A 103 -5.89 -14.23 1.09
N PHE A 104 -6.02 -15.31 0.33
CA PHE A 104 -6.07 -15.23 -1.15
C PHE A 104 -7.31 -14.46 -1.63
N GLY A 105 -8.49 -14.68 -1.07
CA GLY A 105 -9.71 -13.94 -1.40
C GLY A 105 -9.56 -12.45 -1.11
N ALA A 106 -8.94 -12.10 0.01
CA ALA A 106 -8.61 -10.72 0.37
C ALA A 106 -7.65 -10.09 -0.64
N SER A 107 -6.57 -10.78 -1.00
CA SER A 107 -5.56 -10.34 -1.98
C SER A 107 -6.15 -10.13 -3.36
N PHE A 108 -7.03 -11.03 -3.78
CA PHE A 108 -7.69 -10.94 -5.09
C PHE A 108 -8.53 -9.67 -5.21
N VAL A 109 -9.38 -9.38 -4.22
CA VAL A 109 -10.18 -8.15 -4.19
C VAL A 109 -9.28 -6.92 -4.08
N ALA A 110 -8.24 -6.97 -3.24
CA ALA A 110 -7.31 -5.86 -3.06
C ALA A 110 -6.61 -5.47 -4.36
N LEU A 111 -6.17 -6.45 -5.17
CA LEU A 111 -5.52 -6.17 -6.46
C LEU A 111 -6.44 -5.37 -7.38
N PHE A 112 -7.68 -5.83 -7.57
CA PHE A 112 -8.62 -5.16 -8.47
C PHE A 112 -9.08 -3.81 -7.92
N ALA A 113 -9.32 -3.68 -6.62
CA ALA A 113 -9.70 -2.43 -5.99
C ALA A 113 -8.58 -1.38 -6.06
N GLN A 114 -7.32 -1.77 -5.77
CA GLN A 114 -6.17 -0.86 -5.80
C GLN A 114 -5.80 -0.46 -7.22
N LEU A 115 -5.70 -1.42 -8.15
CA LEU A 115 -5.34 -1.15 -9.54
C LEU A 115 -6.45 -0.42 -10.28
N GLY A 116 -7.70 -0.88 -10.16
CA GLY A 116 -8.85 -0.25 -10.81
C GLY A 116 -9.14 1.14 -10.27
N GLY A 117 -9.08 1.31 -8.94
CA GLY A 117 -9.21 2.60 -8.28
C GLY A 117 -8.12 3.58 -8.69
N GLY A 118 -6.86 3.13 -8.73
CA GLY A 118 -5.73 3.95 -9.17
C GLY A 118 -5.82 4.36 -10.64
N ILE A 119 -6.24 3.45 -11.54
CA ILE A 119 -6.48 3.79 -12.97
C ILE A 119 -7.59 4.85 -13.07
N TYR A 120 -8.67 4.68 -12.31
CA TYR A 120 -9.79 5.60 -12.30
C TYR A 120 -9.35 7.00 -11.87
N THR A 121 -8.79 7.11 -10.66
CA THR A 121 -8.39 8.38 -10.04
C THR A 121 -7.40 9.12 -10.94
N LYS A 122 -6.32 8.45 -11.39
CA LYS A 122 -5.27 9.13 -12.13
C LYS A 122 -5.63 9.43 -13.58
N ALA A 123 -6.55 8.71 -14.17
CA ALA A 123 -7.11 9.09 -15.46
C ALA A 123 -7.96 10.38 -15.36
N ALA A 124 -8.76 10.50 -14.31
CA ALA A 124 -9.58 11.68 -14.07
C ALA A 124 -8.74 12.92 -13.74
N ASP A 125 -7.76 12.78 -12.85
CA ASP A 125 -6.80 13.80 -12.44
C ASP A 125 -6.00 14.34 -13.65
N MET A 126 -5.39 13.46 -14.45
CA MET A 126 -4.70 13.86 -15.69
C MET A 126 -5.65 14.59 -16.66
N GLY A 127 -6.91 14.16 -16.74
CA GLY A 127 -7.93 14.83 -17.56
C GLY A 127 -8.29 16.22 -17.03
N ALA A 128 -8.40 16.35 -15.72
CA ALA A 128 -8.68 17.63 -15.07
C ALA A 128 -7.52 18.60 -15.24
N ASP A 129 -6.29 18.15 -15.00
CA ASP A 129 -5.10 18.99 -15.05
C ASP A 129 -4.72 19.42 -16.47
N LEU A 130 -4.63 18.50 -17.42
CA LEU A 130 -4.19 18.81 -18.77
C LEU A 130 -5.17 19.73 -19.48
N VAL A 131 -6.48 19.44 -19.44
CA VAL A 131 -7.47 20.27 -20.14
C VAL A 131 -7.82 21.53 -19.35
N GLY A 132 -7.98 21.41 -18.03
CA GLY A 132 -8.36 22.55 -17.19
C GLY A 132 -7.23 23.55 -16.99
N LYS A 133 -6.15 23.12 -16.38
CA LYS A 133 -5.05 24.01 -15.97
C LYS A 133 -4.17 24.45 -17.14
N ILE A 134 -3.83 23.51 -18.05
CA ILE A 134 -2.84 23.79 -19.11
C ILE A 134 -3.52 24.36 -20.37
N GLU A 135 -4.61 23.74 -20.87
CA GLU A 135 -5.24 24.15 -22.12
C GLU A 135 -6.23 25.31 -21.92
N ALA A 136 -7.14 25.18 -20.96
CA ALA A 136 -8.21 26.16 -20.73
C ALA A 136 -7.81 27.30 -19.78
N GLY A 137 -6.74 27.14 -18.98
CA GLY A 137 -6.25 28.13 -18.03
C GLY A 137 -7.23 28.43 -16.89
N ILE A 138 -8.12 27.48 -16.55
CA ILE A 138 -9.06 27.61 -15.43
C ILE A 138 -8.42 27.10 -14.14
N PRO A 139 -8.87 27.59 -12.96
CA PRO A 139 -8.36 27.15 -11.67
C PRO A 139 -8.51 25.66 -11.43
N GLU A 140 -7.74 25.12 -10.49
CA GLU A 140 -7.93 23.80 -9.92
C GLU A 140 -9.30 23.73 -9.23
N ASP A 141 -9.94 22.58 -9.29
CA ASP A 141 -11.31 22.34 -8.75
C ASP A 141 -12.41 23.23 -9.38
N ASP A 142 -12.16 23.82 -10.54
CA ASP A 142 -13.17 24.65 -11.20
C ASP A 142 -14.35 23.79 -11.69
N PRO A 143 -15.59 24.08 -11.25
CA PRO A 143 -16.78 23.29 -11.60
C PRO A 143 -17.12 23.28 -13.10
N ARG A 144 -16.49 24.12 -13.92
CA ARG A 144 -16.63 24.09 -15.38
C ARG A 144 -15.93 22.89 -16.02
N ASN A 145 -14.99 22.26 -15.34
CA ASN A 145 -14.29 21.09 -15.85
C ASN A 145 -15.00 19.81 -15.40
N ALA A 146 -15.54 19.04 -16.36
CA ALA A 146 -16.26 17.79 -16.05
C ALA A 146 -15.36 16.72 -15.38
N ALA A 147 -14.06 16.74 -15.63
CA ALA A 147 -13.12 15.78 -15.05
C ALA A 147 -12.87 16.00 -13.55
N VAL A 148 -13.02 17.22 -13.03
CA VAL A 148 -12.82 17.52 -11.60
C VAL A 148 -13.76 16.71 -10.71
N VAL A 149 -15.03 16.57 -11.07
CA VAL A 149 -15.95 15.73 -10.28
C VAL A 149 -15.59 14.25 -10.39
N ALA A 150 -15.10 13.80 -11.55
CA ALA A 150 -14.61 12.43 -11.70
C ALA A 150 -13.36 12.19 -10.84
N ASP A 151 -12.48 13.17 -10.72
CA ASP A 151 -11.28 13.13 -9.89
C ASP A 151 -11.63 13.03 -8.39
N LEU A 152 -12.46 13.93 -7.88
CA LEU A 152 -12.95 13.91 -6.49
C LEU A 152 -13.69 12.60 -6.13
N VAL A 153 -14.41 11.98 -7.07
CA VAL A 153 -14.97 10.64 -6.90
C VAL A 153 -13.85 9.60 -6.87
N GLY A 154 -12.86 9.77 -7.73
CA GLY A 154 -11.71 8.88 -7.86
C GLY A 154 -10.92 8.73 -6.57
N ASP A 155 -10.66 9.82 -5.88
CA ASP A 155 -9.96 9.80 -4.58
C ASP A 155 -10.66 8.91 -3.54
N ASN A 156 -12.00 8.92 -3.51
CA ASN A 156 -12.73 8.01 -2.63
C ASN A 156 -12.63 6.55 -3.10
N VAL A 157 -12.57 6.29 -4.39
CA VAL A 157 -12.44 4.93 -4.96
C VAL A 157 -11.01 4.42 -4.79
N GLY A 158 -10.00 5.19 -5.20
CA GLY A 158 -8.58 4.78 -5.17
C GLY A 158 -8.02 4.75 -3.77
N ASP A 159 -8.07 5.89 -3.08
CA ASP A 159 -7.40 6.07 -1.80
C ASP A 159 -8.22 5.55 -0.59
N CYS A 160 -9.56 5.56 -0.64
CA CYS A 160 -10.33 4.99 0.46
C CYS A 160 -10.64 3.50 0.26
N ALA A 161 -11.24 3.11 -0.88
CA ALA A 161 -11.61 1.71 -1.09
C ALA A 161 -10.41 0.85 -1.49
N GLY A 162 -9.56 1.31 -2.42
CA GLY A 162 -8.38 0.58 -2.89
C GLY A 162 -7.35 0.37 -1.78
N ARG A 163 -6.98 1.44 -1.06
CA ARG A 163 -6.10 1.35 0.11
C ARG A 163 -6.67 0.53 1.23
N GLY A 164 -7.98 0.68 1.48
CA GLY A 164 -8.67 -0.13 2.46
C GLY A 164 -8.52 -1.61 2.19
N ALA A 165 -8.72 -2.04 0.95
CA ALA A 165 -8.56 -3.42 0.53
C ALA A 165 -7.09 -3.90 0.61
N ASP A 166 -6.09 -3.06 0.23
CA ASP A 166 -4.66 -3.36 0.35
C ASP A 166 -4.26 -3.65 1.80
N LEU A 167 -4.66 -2.80 2.74
CA LEU A 167 -4.33 -3.00 4.15
C LEU A 167 -5.17 -4.10 4.82
N PHE A 168 -6.40 -4.36 4.32
CA PHE A 168 -7.15 -5.55 4.72
C PHE A 168 -6.41 -6.83 4.35
N GLU A 169 -5.92 -6.91 3.11
CA GLU A 169 -5.08 -8.00 2.63
C GLU A 169 -3.85 -8.19 3.52
N SER A 170 -3.08 -7.12 3.78
CA SER A 170 -1.89 -7.17 4.62
C SER A 170 -2.22 -7.75 6.00
N THR A 171 -3.26 -7.23 6.66
CA THR A 171 -3.63 -7.69 7.99
C THR A 171 -4.15 -9.13 8.01
N ALA A 172 -4.80 -9.59 6.96
CA ALA A 172 -5.31 -10.96 6.85
C ALA A 172 -4.20 -11.96 6.50
N ALA A 173 -3.51 -11.75 5.38
CA ALA A 173 -2.51 -12.69 4.87
C ALA A 173 -1.31 -12.84 5.81
N GLU A 174 -0.85 -11.73 6.40
CA GLU A 174 0.30 -11.75 7.32
C GLU A 174 -0.05 -12.41 8.66
N ASN A 175 -1.29 -12.24 9.18
CA ASN A 175 -1.74 -13.02 10.33
C ASN A 175 -1.73 -14.52 10.04
N ILE A 176 -2.30 -14.95 8.91
CA ILE A 176 -2.35 -16.35 8.51
C ILE A 176 -0.93 -16.91 8.29
N GLY A 177 -0.06 -16.17 7.60
CA GLY A 177 1.34 -16.56 7.42
C GLY A 177 2.09 -16.75 8.74
N ALA A 178 1.90 -15.83 9.69
CA ALA A 178 2.51 -15.95 11.02
C ALA A 178 1.93 -17.11 11.84
N MET A 179 0.62 -17.40 11.70
CA MET A 179 -0.01 -18.59 12.30
C MET A 179 0.59 -19.89 11.73
N ILE A 180 0.84 -19.96 10.42
CA ILE A 180 1.49 -21.11 9.77
C ILE A 180 2.88 -21.35 10.35
N LEU A 181 3.70 -20.29 10.47
CA LEU A 181 5.02 -20.41 11.08
C LEU A 181 4.96 -20.80 12.55
N GLY A 182 3.90 -20.45 13.25
CA GLY A 182 3.63 -20.88 14.64
C GLY A 182 3.39 -22.38 14.77
N VAL A 183 2.92 -23.06 13.72
CA VAL A 183 2.69 -24.53 13.73
C VAL A 183 3.98 -25.29 13.98
N ALA A 184 5.11 -24.86 13.40
CA ALA A 184 6.39 -25.54 13.60
C ALA A 184 6.84 -25.53 15.08
N ILE A 185 6.59 -24.43 15.81
CA ILE A 185 6.90 -24.32 17.24
C ILE A 185 5.84 -25.03 18.09
N PHE A 186 4.57 -24.96 17.69
CA PHE A 186 3.49 -25.72 18.34
C PHE A 186 3.78 -27.23 18.36
N ALA A 187 4.28 -27.77 17.24
CA ALA A 187 4.64 -29.18 17.15
C ALA A 187 5.72 -29.62 18.18
N LEU A 188 6.55 -28.69 18.65
CA LEU A 188 7.60 -28.94 19.64
C LEU A 188 7.09 -28.74 21.08
N THR A 189 6.25 -27.71 21.30
CA THR A 189 5.88 -27.25 22.63
C THR A 189 4.49 -27.73 23.08
N GLY A 190 3.62 -28.07 22.12
CA GLY A 190 2.21 -28.39 22.38
C GLY A 190 1.36 -27.19 22.80
N GLN A 191 1.89 -25.95 22.73
CA GLN A 191 1.22 -24.73 23.17
C GLN A 191 0.54 -24.03 22.00
N GLU A 192 -0.80 -23.94 22.02
CA GLU A 192 -1.62 -23.30 20.96
C GLU A 192 -1.32 -21.79 20.81
N GLU A 193 -0.78 -21.18 21.85
CA GLU A 193 -0.46 -19.76 21.92
C GLU A 193 0.49 -19.31 20.81
N TRP A 194 1.37 -20.17 20.32
CA TRP A 194 2.28 -19.88 19.19
C TRP A 194 1.51 -19.63 17.90
N ILE A 195 0.40 -20.35 17.68
CA ILE A 195 -0.48 -20.15 16.52
C ILE A 195 -1.38 -18.93 16.70
N LEU A 196 -1.83 -18.67 17.94
CA LEU A 196 -2.80 -17.61 18.25
C LEU A 196 -2.13 -16.23 18.45
N PHE A 197 -0.84 -16.16 18.69
CA PHE A 197 -0.09 -14.94 18.97
C PHE A 197 -0.36 -13.80 17.97
N PRO A 198 -0.37 -14.03 16.64
CA PRO A 198 -0.63 -12.96 15.67
C PRO A 198 -1.98 -12.29 15.88
N LEU A 199 -3.01 -13.05 16.23
CA LEU A 199 -4.37 -12.55 16.50
C LEU A 199 -4.41 -11.70 17.78
N ILE A 200 -3.69 -12.12 18.82
CA ILE A 200 -3.58 -11.41 20.10
C ILE A 200 -2.88 -10.07 19.91
N VAL A 201 -1.75 -10.05 19.21
CA VAL A 201 -1.02 -8.80 18.89
C VAL A 201 -1.88 -7.85 18.07
N ARG A 202 -2.64 -8.38 17.11
CA ARG A 202 -3.55 -7.58 16.29
C ARG A 202 -4.66 -6.94 17.15
N ALA A 203 -5.24 -7.69 18.08
CA ALA A 203 -6.25 -7.17 19.00
C ALA A 203 -5.68 -6.04 19.88
N PHE A 204 -4.48 -6.22 20.43
CA PHE A 204 -3.80 -5.18 21.22
C PHE A 204 -3.44 -3.96 20.39
N GLY A 205 -2.99 -4.14 19.12
CA GLY A 205 -2.75 -3.05 18.19
C GLY A 205 -4.01 -2.22 17.93
N LEU A 206 -5.16 -2.88 17.78
CA LEU A 206 -6.45 -2.20 17.60
C LEU A 206 -6.81 -1.35 18.83
N LEU A 207 -6.60 -1.86 20.05
CA LEU A 207 -6.83 -1.10 21.28
C LEU A 207 -5.89 0.11 21.40
N ALA A 208 -4.59 -0.06 21.09
CA ALA A 208 -3.62 1.03 21.11
C ALA A 208 -4.02 2.16 20.14
N THR A 209 -4.40 1.80 18.93
CA THR A 209 -4.78 2.76 17.87
C THR A 209 -6.09 3.47 18.20
N MET A 210 -7.04 2.80 18.87
CA MET A 210 -8.28 3.43 19.33
C MET A 210 -8.00 4.55 20.35
N VAL A 211 -7.12 4.30 21.32
CA VAL A 211 -6.70 5.33 22.28
C VAL A 211 -6.03 6.50 21.56
N GLY A 212 -5.15 6.22 20.59
CA GLY A 212 -4.48 7.24 19.80
C GLY A 212 -5.45 8.13 19.03
N VAL A 213 -6.37 7.55 18.27
CA VAL A 213 -7.37 8.32 17.49
C VAL A 213 -8.23 9.20 18.40
N ILE A 214 -8.68 8.66 19.55
CA ILE A 214 -9.49 9.42 20.51
C ILE A 214 -8.68 10.61 21.09
N SER A 215 -7.36 10.45 21.25
CA SER A 215 -6.51 11.47 21.87
C SER A 215 -6.20 12.67 20.96
N VAL A 216 -6.14 12.52 19.63
CA VAL A 216 -5.72 13.55 18.68
C VAL A 216 -6.48 14.87 18.83
N PRO A 217 -7.85 14.92 18.93
CA PRO A 217 -8.56 16.18 19.08
C PRO A 217 -8.23 16.94 20.38
N PHE A 218 -7.69 16.27 21.41
CA PHE A 218 -7.26 16.92 22.64
C PHE A 218 -5.91 17.64 22.48
N PHE A 219 -5.10 17.22 21.51
CA PHE A 219 -3.83 17.85 21.18
C PHE A 219 -3.97 19.00 20.17
N ALA A 220 -5.09 19.06 19.43
CA ALA A 220 -5.31 20.06 18.40
C ALA A 220 -5.61 21.45 19.01
N ARG A 221 -4.87 22.48 18.56
CA ARG A 221 -5.02 23.88 18.97
C ARG A 221 -5.21 24.77 17.74
N GLU A 222 -5.96 25.86 17.89
CA GLU A 222 -6.12 26.84 16.82
C GLU A 222 -4.77 27.51 16.48
N GLY A 223 -4.52 27.72 15.19
CA GLY A 223 -3.28 28.30 14.69
C GLY A 223 -2.06 27.39 14.70
N GLN A 224 -2.22 26.12 15.08
CA GLN A 224 -1.17 25.11 15.06
C GLN A 224 -1.16 24.39 13.70
N ASP A 225 0.03 23.93 13.27
CA ASP A 225 0.16 23.00 12.15
C ASP A 225 -0.69 21.74 12.41
N PRO A 226 -1.63 21.39 11.51
CA PRO A 226 -2.52 20.24 11.69
C PRO A 226 -1.78 18.89 11.78
N MET A 227 -0.54 18.80 11.30
CA MET A 227 0.28 17.59 11.43
C MET A 227 0.74 17.33 12.86
N THR A 228 0.88 18.36 13.68
CA THR A 228 1.39 18.23 15.06
C THR A 228 0.51 17.35 15.95
N PRO A 229 -0.83 17.55 16.06
CA PRO A 229 -1.68 16.68 16.85
C PRO A 229 -1.72 15.24 16.34
N LEU A 230 -1.62 15.02 15.02
CA LEU A 230 -1.54 13.67 14.43
C LEU A 230 -0.24 12.97 14.86
N ASN A 231 0.89 13.67 14.85
CA ASN A 231 2.16 13.14 15.31
C ASN A 231 2.13 12.79 16.80
N TYR A 232 1.52 13.60 17.65
CA TYR A 232 1.38 13.26 19.08
C TYR A 232 0.53 11.99 19.29
N GLY A 233 -0.56 11.85 18.52
CA GLY A 233 -1.36 10.63 18.51
C GLY A 233 -0.52 9.41 18.09
N TYR A 234 0.28 9.54 17.03
CA TYR A 234 1.15 8.47 16.55
C TYR A 234 2.19 8.03 17.61
N TRP A 235 2.89 8.98 18.27
CA TRP A 235 3.85 8.64 19.31
C TRP A 235 3.22 7.99 20.54
N LEU A 236 2.00 8.40 20.91
CA LEU A 236 1.25 7.73 21.96
C LEU A 236 0.94 6.27 21.59
N ILE A 237 0.53 6.04 20.34
CA ILE A 237 0.27 4.68 19.84
C ILE A 237 1.53 3.84 19.85
N VAL A 238 2.66 4.38 19.39
CA VAL A 238 3.96 3.67 19.43
C VAL A 238 4.29 3.22 20.85
N ALA A 239 4.16 4.10 21.83
CA ALA A 239 4.41 3.77 23.24
C ALA A 239 3.47 2.67 23.75
N LEU A 240 2.18 2.74 23.41
CA LEU A 240 1.21 1.71 23.76
C LEU A 240 1.48 0.38 23.05
N CYS A 241 1.88 0.41 21.77
CA CYS A 241 2.24 -0.79 21.02
C CYS A 241 3.44 -1.51 21.64
N VAL A 242 4.46 -0.79 22.10
CA VAL A 242 5.59 -1.39 22.83
C VAL A 242 5.12 -2.05 24.12
N GLY A 243 4.27 -1.39 24.91
CA GLY A 243 3.72 -1.97 26.14
C GLY A 243 2.83 -3.19 25.88
N PHE A 244 1.97 -3.13 24.88
CA PHE A 244 1.10 -4.25 24.49
C PHE A 244 1.88 -5.40 23.84
N MET A 245 2.96 -5.12 23.12
CA MET A 245 3.86 -6.16 22.59
C MET A 245 4.52 -6.93 23.75
N ALA A 246 5.03 -6.22 24.78
CA ALA A 246 5.57 -6.85 25.97
C ALA A 246 4.52 -7.71 26.68
N LEU A 247 3.30 -7.22 26.79
CA LEU A 247 2.20 -7.99 27.41
C LEU A 247 1.85 -9.22 26.57
N ALA A 248 1.71 -9.08 25.24
CA ALA A 248 1.38 -10.19 24.36
C ALA A 248 2.42 -11.30 24.42
N THR A 249 3.70 -10.96 24.26
CA THR A 249 4.80 -11.94 24.29
C THR A 249 4.94 -12.60 25.66
N ASN A 250 4.79 -11.85 26.75
CA ASN A 250 4.83 -12.40 28.10
C ASN A 250 3.68 -13.40 28.39
N LEU A 251 2.49 -13.12 27.86
CA LEU A 251 1.32 -13.99 28.03
C LEU A 251 1.39 -15.29 27.20
N THR A 252 2.09 -15.27 26.06
CA THR A 252 2.01 -16.36 25.06
C THR A 252 3.29 -17.16 24.87
N MET A 253 4.47 -16.58 25.18
CA MET A 253 5.77 -17.17 24.80
C MET A 253 6.61 -17.64 26.00
N GLY A 254 6.02 -17.70 27.18
CA GLY A 254 6.64 -18.24 28.37
C GLY A 254 8.04 -17.66 28.64
N GLU A 255 9.03 -18.52 28.86
CA GLU A 255 10.43 -18.10 29.16
C GLU A 255 11.15 -17.43 27.97
N HIS A 256 10.65 -17.59 26.75
CA HIS A 256 11.26 -17.01 25.55
C HIS A 256 10.74 -15.59 25.22
N TRP A 257 9.80 -15.05 26.02
CA TRP A 257 9.09 -13.81 25.75
C TRP A 257 10.00 -12.62 25.45
N ALA A 258 11.12 -12.49 26.16
CA ALA A 258 11.99 -11.32 26.05
C ALA A 258 12.66 -11.19 24.66
N TRP A 259 13.05 -12.31 24.07
CA TRP A 259 13.65 -12.33 22.74
C TRP A 259 12.63 -11.98 21.66
N PHE A 260 11.43 -12.54 21.74
CA PHE A 260 10.34 -12.22 20.81
C PHE A 260 9.75 -10.83 21.04
N PHE A 261 9.74 -10.33 22.26
CA PHE A 261 9.44 -8.92 22.54
C PHE A 261 10.44 -8.01 21.80
N ALA A 262 11.73 -8.28 21.94
CA ALA A 262 12.76 -7.51 21.24
C ALA A 262 12.58 -7.58 19.71
N ALA A 263 12.26 -8.76 19.15
CA ALA A 263 11.95 -8.91 17.73
C ALA A 263 10.71 -8.07 17.31
N GLY A 264 9.66 -8.07 18.12
CA GLY A 264 8.46 -7.24 17.89
C GLY A 264 8.77 -5.74 17.92
N VAL A 265 9.63 -5.30 18.85
CA VAL A 265 10.11 -3.91 18.92
C VAL A 265 10.91 -3.53 17.68
N VAL A 266 11.73 -4.44 17.12
CA VAL A 266 12.41 -4.21 15.82
C VAL A 266 11.37 -3.87 14.74
N GLY A 267 10.25 -4.59 14.68
CA GLY A 267 9.16 -4.28 13.75
C GLY A 267 8.54 -2.90 13.97
N ILE A 268 8.26 -2.54 15.24
CA ILE A 268 7.73 -1.21 15.60
C ILE A 268 8.73 -0.11 15.18
N ILE A 269 10.01 -0.28 15.45
CA ILE A 269 11.06 0.66 15.03
C ILE A 269 11.12 0.75 13.50
N THR A 270 11.01 -0.37 12.80
CA THR A 270 11.00 -0.42 11.34
C THR A 270 9.88 0.42 10.76
N SER A 271 8.67 0.39 11.36
CA SER A 271 7.55 1.25 10.94
C SER A 271 7.89 2.75 11.05
N ILE A 272 8.56 3.15 12.12
CA ILE A 272 9.00 4.53 12.34
C ILE A 272 10.06 4.93 11.31
N VAL A 273 11.05 4.06 11.08
CA VAL A 273 12.13 4.32 10.11
C VAL A 273 11.56 4.52 8.70
N PHE A 274 10.57 3.71 8.28
CA PHE A 274 9.92 3.89 6.98
C PHE A 274 9.17 5.21 6.85
N VAL A 275 8.50 5.67 7.91
CA VAL A 275 7.89 7.00 7.96
C VAL A 275 8.94 8.09 7.71
N TYR A 276 10.10 8.01 8.37
CA TYR A 276 11.17 9.00 8.21
C TYR A 276 11.88 8.90 6.85
N ILE A 277 12.12 7.70 6.30
CA ILE A 277 12.67 7.52 4.95
C ILE A 277 11.74 8.19 3.93
N THR A 278 10.45 7.90 3.99
CA THR A 278 9.48 8.50 3.07
C THR A 278 9.46 10.01 3.21
N GLN A 279 9.42 10.53 4.44
CA GLN A 279 9.44 11.97 4.68
C GLN A 279 10.72 12.63 4.14
N TYR A 280 11.88 11.99 4.29
CA TYR A 280 13.14 12.51 3.78
C TYR A 280 13.14 12.64 2.26
N TYR A 281 12.65 11.62 1.56
CA TYR A 281 12.65 11.61 0.09
C TYR A 281 11.49 12.37 -0.56
N THR A 282 10.39 12.58 0.15
CA THR A 282 9.19 13.20 -0.43
C THR A 282 8.85 14.58 0.11
N SER A 283 9.45 15.05 1.21
CA SER A 283 9.12 16.36 1.76
C SER A 283 10.02 17.48 1.20
N GLY A 284 9.43 18.62 0.85
CA GLY A 284 10.14 19.83 0.39
C GLY A 284 11.12 20.44 1.40
N SER A 285 11.09 19.99 2.64
CA SER A 285 12.05 20.40 3.67
C SER A 285 13.46 19.82 3.48
N TRP A 286 13.59 18.74 2.70
CA TRP A 286 14.81 17.97 2.57
C TRP A 286 15.46 18.09 1.19
N ARG A 287 16.74 17.65 1.11
CA ARG A 287 17.59 17.74 -0.08
C ARG A 287 16.94 17.14 -1.34
N PRO A 288 16.39 15.91 -1.32
CA PRO A 288 15.95 15.25 -2.56
C PRO A 288 14.90 16.05 -3.33
N VAL A 289 13.85 16.54 -2.66
CA VAL A 289 12.81 17.36 -3.29
C VAL A 289 13.37 18.70 -3.77
N ARG A 290 14.28 19.33 -3.00
CA ARG A 290 14.92 20.60 -3.40
C ARG A 290 15.82 20.45 -4.63
N GLU A 291 16.45 19.29 -4.83
CA GLU A 291 17.20 18.99 -6.06
C GLU A 291 16.26 18.94 -7.28
N ILE A 292 15.11 18.29 -7.15
CA ILE A 292 14.07 18.26 -8.19
C ILE A 292 13.57 19.67 -8.48
N VAL A 293 13.25 20.46 -7.45
CA VAL A 293 12.82 21.86 -7.58
C VAL A 293 13.86 22.70 -8.35
N ARG A 294 15.15 22.53 -8.05
CA ARG A 294 16.22 23.23 -8.78
C ARG A 294 16.33 22.75 -10.23
N ALA A 295 16.15 21.46 -10.50
CA ALA A 295 16.16 20.91 -11.84
C ALA A 295 15.01 21.46 -12.71
N CYS A 296 13.86 21.84 -12.10
CA CYS A 296 12.76 22.49 -12.81
C CYS A 296 13.16 23.83 -13.45
N LEU A 297 14.16 24.53 -12.88
CA LEU A 297 14.67 25.79 -13.43
C LEU A 297 15.35 25.63 -14.80
N THR A 298 15.92 24.45 -15.07
CA THR A 298 16.59 24.14 -16.33
C THR A 298 15.67 23.45 -17.35
N GLY A 299 14.47 23.06 -16.92
CA GLY A 299 13.41 22.55 -17.78
C GLY A 299 12.88 21.16 -17.40
N THR A 300 11.91 20.71 -18.17
CA THR A 300 11.18 19.45 -17.90
C THR A 300 12.08 18.22 -17.99
N ALA A 301 12.96 18.14 -18.97
CA ALA A 301 13.83 16.98 -19.17
C ALA A 301 14.76 16.75 -17.95
N THR A 302 15.38 17.81 -17.46
CA THR A 302 16.25 17.76 -16.27
C THR A 302 15.47 17.41 -15.01
N ASN A 303 14.25 17.93 -14.85
CA ASN A 303 13.35 17.53 -13.77
C ASN A 303 13.10 16.01 -13.78
N ILE A 304 12.74 15.43 -14.92
CA ILE A 304 12.47 13.99 -15.03
C ILE A 304 13.73 13.17 -14.71
N VAL A 305 14.90 13.55 -15.22
CA VAL A 305 16.16 12.84 -14.97
C VAL A 305 16.52 12.87 -13.49
N VAL A 306 16.49 14.06 -12.86
CA VAL A 306 16.85 14.22 -11.44
C VAL A 306 15.83 13.51 -10.53
N GLY A 307 14.54 13.63 -10.81
CA GLY A 307 13.52 12.91 -10.05
C GLY A 307 13.70 11.40 -10.15
N THR A 308 13.97 10.87 -11.34
CA THR A 308 14.29 9.45 -11.53
C THR A 308 15.50 9.02 -10.71
N ALA A 309 16.57 9.83 -10.67
CA ALA A 309 17.76 9.55 -9.86
C ALA A 309 17.43 9.53 -8.36
N VAL A 310 16.65 10.49 -7.86
CA VAL A 310 16.14 10.50 -6.48
C VAL A 310 15.32 9.25 -6.17
N GLY A 311 14.46 8.83 -7.10
CA GLY A 311 13.70 7.59 -6.94
C GLY A 311 14.59 6.35 -6.81
N PHE A 312 15.64 6.22 -7.61
CA PHE A 312 16.60 5.12 -7.48
C PHE A 312 17.38 5.19 -6.15
N GLU A 313 17.78 6.38 -5.69
CA GLU A 313 18.46 6.55 -4.41
C GLU A 313 17.63 6.01 -3.23
N THR A 314 16.32 6.18 -3.24
CA THR A 314 15.46 5.74 -2.13
C THR A 314 15.47 4.23 -1.94
N THR A 315 15.72 3.45 -2.98
CA THR A 315 15.73 1.98 -2.92
C THR A 315 16.81 1.45 -1.99
N ALA A 316 17.95 2.16 -1.89
CA ALA A 316 19.04 1.78 -1.01
C ALA A 316 18.65 1.83 0.48
N ALA A 317 18.05 2.95 0.92
CA ALA A 317 17.60 3.11 2.30
C ALA A 317 16.54 2.05 2.67
N THR A 318 15.61 1.78 1.75
CA THR A 318 14.57 0.76 1.92
C THR A 318 15.16 -0.64 2.05
N ALA A 319 16.04 -1.04 1.13
CA ALA A 319 16.65 -2.37 1.14
C ALA A 319 17.50 -2.60 2.40
N ILE A 320 18.28 -1.61 2.82
CA ILE A 320 19.08 -1.68 4.05
C ILE A 320 18.18 -1.84 5.28
N THR A 321 17.09 -1.07 5.35
CA THR A 321 16.17 -1.12 6.49
C THR A 321 15.46 -2.46 6.60
N ILE A 322 14.93 -3.00 5.49
CA ILE A 322 14.30 -4.33 5.46
C ILE A 322 15.32 -5.40 5.83
N GLY A 323 16.51 -5.37 5.22
CA GLY A 323 17.58 -6.33 5.51
C GLY A 323 18.00 -6.30 6.97
N ALA A 324 18.20 -5.12 7.54
CA ALA A 324 18.56 -4.96 8.95
C ALA A 324 17.45 -5.49 9.88
N ALA A 325 16.18 -5.19 9.57
CA ALA A 325 15.04 -5.65 10.36
C ALA A 325 14.93 -7.19 10.32
N LEU A 326 15.02 -7.79 9.13
CA LEU A 326 14.95 -9.25 8.97
C LEU A 326 16.11 -9.96 9.69
N VAL A 327 17.34 -9.51 9.47
CA VAL A 327 18.51 -10.14 10.10
C VAL A 327 18.45 -10.01 11.63
N THR A 328 18.13 -8.81 12.13
CA THR A 328 18.07 -8.59 13.58
C THR A 328 16.96 -9.41 14.23
N SER A 329 15.75 -9.42 13.67
CA SER A 329 14.65 -10.20 14.23
C SER A 329 14.87 -11.71 14.12
N TYR A 330 15.51 -12.16 13.05
CA TYR A 330 15.93 -13.56 12.89
C TYR A 330 16.94 -13.96 13.98
N VAL A 331 18.02 -13.19 14.16
CA VAL A 331 19.04 -13.47 15.18
C VAL A 331 18.45 -13.47 16.58
N LEU A 332 17.53 -12.54 16.89
CA LEU A 332 16.82 -12.52 18.19
C LEU A 332 15.98 -13.79 18.40
N GLY A 333 15.29 -14.24 17.36
CA GLY A 333 14.55 -15.50 17.41
C GLY A 333 15.44 -16.73 17.60
N GLU A 334 16.61 -16.78 16.96
CA GLU A 334 17.60 -17.86 17.15
C GLU A 334 18.15 -17.95 18.59
N GLN A 335 18.23 -16.81 19.32
CA GLN A 335 18.66 -16.81 20.73
C GLN A 335 17.72 -17.60 21.65
N THR A 336 16.52 -17.92 21.21
CA THR A 336 15.58 -18.77 21.96
C THR A 336 15.99 -20.22 22.00
N GLY A 337 16.84 -20.67 21.07
CA GLY A 337 17.22 -22.09 20.91
C GLY A 337 16.09 -22.97 20.37
N LEU A 338 14.94 -22.39 20.03
CA LEU A 338 13.81 -23.15 19.45
C LEU A 338 14.06 -23.41 17.96
N PRO A 339 13.89 -24.65 17.46
CA PRO A 339 13.87 -24.92 16.04
C PRO A 339 12.80 -24.08 15.32
N GLY A 340 13.21 -23.30 14.30
CA GLY A 340 12.33 -22.35 13.63
C GLY A 340 12.16 -20.99 14.34
N GLY A 341 12.78 -20.80 15.52
CA GLY A 341 12.69 -19.58 16.31
C GLY A 341 13.12 -18.31 15.56
N GLY A 342 14.17 -18.43 14.73
CA GLY A 342 14.64 -17.33 13.89
C GLY A 342 13.60 -16.86 12.87
N ILE A 343 13.01 -17.80 12.13
CA ILE A 343 11.96 -17.51 11.14
C ILE A 343 10.73 -16.93 11.86
N TYR A 344 10.34 -17.51 12.99
CA TYR A 344 9.22 -16.98 13.78
C TYR A 344 9.51 -15.58 14.34
N GLY A 345 10.77 -15.28 14.70
CA GLY A 345 11.19 -13.94 15.10
C GLY A 345 10.94 -12.88 14.01
N THR A 346 11.12 -13.23 12.72
CA THR A 346 10.77 -12.33 11.61
C THR A 346 9.26 -12.13 11.48
N ALA A 347 8.47 -13.18 11.77
CA ALA A 347 7.01 -13.07 11.82
C ALA A 347 6.55 -12.14 12.96
N VAL A 348 7.15 -12.27 14.14
CA VAL A 348 6.87 -11.39 15.31
C VAL A 348 7.22 -9.93 14.98
N ALA A 349 8.34 -9.68 14.28
CA ALA A 349 8.69 -8.33 13.83
C ALA A 349 7.63 -7.77 12.84
N THR A 350 7.17 -8.59 11.90
CA THR A 350 6.11 -8.20 10.96
C THR A 350 4.82 -7.84 11.72
N MET A 351 4.44 -8.65 12.71
CA MET A 351 3.28 -8.36 13.57
C MET A 351 3.46 -7.06 14.37
N GLY A 352 4.67 -6.82 14.91
CA GLY A 352 5.02 -5.59 15.60
C GLY A 352 4.88 -4.35 14.72
N MET A 353 5.38 -4.41 13.50
CA MET A 353 5.24 -3.33 12.53
C MET A 353 3.76 -2.98 12.28
N LEU A 354 2.91 -3.99 12.16
CA LEU A 354 1.50 -3.82 11.81
C LEU A 354 0.60 -3.42 13.00
N MET A 355 1.10 -3.31 14.23
CA MET A 355 0.28 -2.92 15.38
C MET A 355 -0.37 -1.54 15.22
N SER A 356 0.31 -0.59 14.57
CA SER A 356 -0.20 0.76 14.32
C SER A 356 -1.09 0.89 13.07
N CYS A 357 -1.35 -0.21 12.35
CA CYS A 357 -1.99 -0.22 11.04
C CYS A 357 -3.34 0.54 10.99
N ALA A 358 -4.21 0.37 11.99
CA ALA A 358 -5.52 1.03 12.00
C ALA A 358 -5.40 2.56 12.10
N TYR A 359 -4.39 3.09 12.79
CA TYR A 359 -4.12 4.52 12.85
C TYR A 359 -3.53 5.03 11.54
N VAL A 360 -2.55 4.33 11.02
CA VAL A 360 -1.91 4.69 9.74
C VAL A 360 -2.97 4.76 8.64
N LEU A 361 -3.89 3.79 8.59
CA LEU A 361 -5.01 3.81 7.64
C LEU A 361 -6.02 4.93 7.92
N SER A 362 -6.23 5.28 9.19
CA SER A 362 -7.07 6.43 9.56
C SER A 362 -6.46 7.75 9.05
N MET A 363 -5.13 7.88 9.08
CA MET A 363 -4.41 9.01 8.51
C MET A 363 -4.39 8.99 6.98
N ASP A 364 -4.38 7.81 6.36
CA ASP A 364 -4.44 7.67 4.91
C ASP A 364 -5.79 8.17 4.39
N THR A 365 -6.89 7.65 4.92
CA THR A 365 -8.25 8.06 4.56
C THR A 365 -8.56 9.52 4.95
N PHE A 366 -7.84 10.10 5.94
CA PHE A 366 -7.90 11.53 6.25
C PHE A 366 -7.56 12.38 5.01
N GLY A 367 -6.57 11.98 4.21
CA GLY A 367 -6.13 12.69 3.01
C GLY A 367 -7.28 12.94 2.01
N PRO A 368 -7.90 11.89 1.42
CA PRO A 368 -9.01 12.07 0.49
C PRO A 368 -10.21 12.82 1.09
N ILE A 369 -10.45 12.69 2.39
CA ILE A 369 -11.54 13.45 3.04
C ILE A 369 -11.23 14.94 3.06
N THR A 370 -9.99 15.34 3.34
CA THR A 370 -9.59 16.76 3.41
C THR A 370 -9.44 17.36 2.03
N ASP A 371 -8.94 16.62 1.06
CA ASP A 371 -8.81 16.98 -0.35
C ASP A 371 -10.20 17.26 -0.95
N ASN A 372 -11.11 16.31 -0.87
CA ASN A 372 -12.50 16.49 -1.28
C ASN A 372 -13.22 17.63 -0.53
N ALA A 373 -12.94 17.83 0.77
CA ALA A 373 -13.51 18.93 1.52
C ALA A 373 -13.00 20.28 0.99
N ASN A 374 -11.75 20.35 0.55
CA ASN A 374 -11.14 21.51 -0.08
C ASN A 374 -11.81 21.83 -1.42
N GLY A 375 -11.98 20.85 -2.30
CA GLY A 375 -12.71 21.01 -3.57
C GLY A 375 -14.16 21.44 -3.35
N ILE A 376 -14.87 20.88 -2.35
CA ILE A 376 -16.24 21.29 -2.00
C ILE A 376 -16.30 22.75 -1.56
N VAL A 377 -15.35 23.20 -0.74
CA VAL A 377 -15.26 24.60 -0.25
C VAL A 377 -15.03 25.57 -1.42
N GLU A 378 -14.16 25.19 -2.38
CA GLU A 378 -13.90 25.96 -3.60
C GLU A 378 -15.13 26.04 -4.49
N MET A 379 -15.72 24.90 -4.86
CA MET A 379 -16.91 24.84 -5.73
C MET A 379 -18.13 25.56 -5.13
N ALA A 380 -18.24 25.59 -3.80
CA ALA A 380 -19.33 26.28 -3.10
C ALA A 380 -19.10 27.78 -2.95
N GLY A 381 -17.93 28.32 -3.32
CA GLY A 381 -17.59 29.73 -3.10
C GLY A 381 -17.63 30.13 -1.62
N ALA A 382 -17.17 29.25 -0.74
CA ALA A 382 -17.23 29.46 0.70
C ALA A 382 -16.30 30.62 1.18
N PRO A 383 -16.48 31.14 2.41
CA PRO A 383 -15.66 32.25 2.91
C PRO A 383 -14.15 31.94 2.88
N PRO A 384 -13.27 32.92 2.61
CA PRO A 384 -11.82 32.73 2.50
C PRO A 384 -11.17 32.06 3.72
N GLN A 385 -11.72 32.26 4.93
CA GLN A 385 -11.23 31.62 6.15
C GLN A 385 -11.40 30.10 6.12
N SER A 386 -12.53 29.62 5.57
CA SER A 386 -12.78 28.18 5.40
C SER A 386 -11.79 27.58 4.42
N ARG A 387 -11.48 28.28 3.33
CA ARG A 387 -10.47 27.86 2.34
C ARG A 387 -9.08 27.74 2.98
N GLN A 388 -8.67 28.72 3.78
CA GLN A 388 -7.39 28.65 4.50
C GLN A 388 -7.27 27.41 5.39
N ILE A 389 -8.36 27.03 6.07
CA ILE A 389 -8.38 25.83 6.92
C ILE A 389 -8.31 24.57 6.05
N THR A 390 -9.10 24.48 4.98
CA THR A 390 -9.10 23.28 4.11
C THR A 390 -7.81 23.14 3.32
N ASP A 391 -7.18 24.22 2.85
CA ASP A 391 -5.85 24.18 2.22
C ASP A 391 -4.79 23.65 3.19
N ALA A 392 -4.81 24.07 4.46
CA ALA A 392 -3.89 23.57 5.47
C ALA A 392 -4.12 22.07 5.77
N LEU A 393 -5.39 21.63 5.78
CA LEU A 393 -5.74 20.22 5.99
C LEU A 393 -5.37 19.36 4.79
N ASP A 394 -5.57 19.84 3.56
CA ASP A 394 -5.18 19.15 2.34
C ASP A 394 -3.66 18.96 2.27
N ALA A 395 -2.88 19.99 2.57
CA ALA A 395 -1.41 19.88 2.64
C ALA A 395 -0.94 18.78 3.62
N VAL A 396 -1.62 18.66 4.76
CA VAL A 396 -1.37 17.56 5.72
C VAL A 396 -1.87 16.22 5.19
N GLY A 397 -3.04 16.19 4.54
CA GLY A 397 -3.60 15.01 3.91
C GLY A 397 -2.65 14.39 2.88
N ASN A 398 -2.02 15.21 2.05
CA ASN A 398 -1.00 14.77 1.09
C ASN A 398 0.24 14.20 1.77
N THR A 399 0.65 14.79 2.91
CA THR A 399 1.75 14.27 3.72
C THR A 399 1.40 12.90 4.31
N THR A 400 0.21 12.76 4.91
CA THR A 400 -0.23 11.49 5.51
C THR A 400 -0.39 10.38 4.46
N LYS A 401 -0.93 10.68 3.27
CA LYS A 401 -0.97 9.75 2.12
C LYS A 401 0.44 9.22 1.78
N ALA A 402 1.44 10.09 1.72
CA ALA A 402 2.81 9.68 1.42
C ALA A 402 3.42 8.79 2.53
N LEU A 403 3.24 9.17 3.80
CA LEU A 403 3.74 8.40 4.95
C LEU A 403 3.13 6.99 5.01
N THR A 404 1.85 6.85 4.69
CA THR A 404 1.15 5.56 4.64
C THR A 404 1.69 4.65 3.55
N LYS A 405 2.04 5.21 2.38
CA LYS A 405 2.68 4.46 1.29
C LYS A 405 4.04 3.90 1.73
N GLY A 406 4.84 4.69 2.45
CA GLY A 406 6.10 4.22 3.04
C GLY A 406 5.90 3.10 4.05
N TYR A 407 4.92 3.24 4.93
CA TYR A 407 4.55 2.19 5.89
C TYR A 407 4.12 0.90 5.18
N ALA A 408 3.28 1.00 4.15
CA ALA A 408 2.83 -0.15 3.36
C ALA A 408 3.98 -0.85 2.62
N MET A 409 4.99 -0.09 2.13
CA MET A 409 6.20 -0.66 1.54
C MET A 409 6.99 -1.50 2.55
N GLY A 410 7.21 -0.94 3.73
CA GLY A 410 7.96 -1.62 4.79
C GLY A 410 7.27 -2.90 5.24
N SER A 411 5.93 -2.86 5.44
CA SER A 411 5.16 -4.05 5.81
C SER A 411 5.19 -5.10 4.69
N ALA A 412 5.01 -4.71 3.43
CA ALA A 412 5.12 -5.64 2.30
C ALA A 412 6.51 -6.28 2.19
N GLY A 413 7.57 -5.54 2.54
CA GLY A 413 8.93 -6.06 2.56
C GLY A 413 9.16 -7.15 3.61
N LEU A 414 8.68 -6.96 4.83
CA LEU A 414 8.73 -7.98 5.88
C LEU A 414 7.78 -9.13 5.58
N ALA A 415 6.57 -8.82 5.09
CA ALA A 415 5.56 -9.81 4.72
C ALA A 415 6.01 -10.74 3.58
N ALA A 416 6.79 -10.24 2.63
CA ALA A 416 7.29 -11.05 1.53
C ALA A 416 8.13 -12.24 2.03
N PHE A 417 9.02 -12.00 3.00
CA PHE A 417 9.81 -13.08 3.61
C PHE A 417 8.95 -14.00 4.48
N LEU A 418 8.04 -13.45 5.26
CA LEU A 418 7.08 -14.19 6.08
C LEU A 418 6.25 -15.17 5.23
N LEU A 419 5.62 -14.65 4.17
CA LEU A 419 4.75 -15.45 3.31
C LEU A 419 5.51 -16.42 2.42
N PHE A 420 6.73 -16.06 2.01
CA PHE A 420 7.65 -16.98 1.35
C PHE A 420 8.00 -18.18 2.25
N SER A 421 8.33 -17.91 3.52
CA SER A 421 8.62 -18.97 4.49
C SER A 421 7.38 -19.85 4.75
N ALA A 422 6.20 -19.24 4.84
CA ALA A 422 4.93 -19.96 4.97
C ALA A 422 4.64 -20.86 3.74
N PHE A 423 5.00 -20.41 2.53
CA PHE A 423 4.89 -21.24 1.32
C PHE A 423 5.81 -22.45 1.38
N LEU A 424 7.05 -22.29 1.83
CA LEU A 424 7.96 -23.42 2.01
C LEU A 424 7.42 -24.43 3.04
N ASP A 425 6.87 -23.94 4.15
CA ASP A 425 6.30 -24.82 5.17
C ASP A 425 5.02 -25.53 4.69
N LYS A 426 4.20 -24.87 3.84
CA LYS A 426 3.06 -25.54 3.17
C LYS A 426 3.50 -26.68 2.26
N VAL A 427 4.59 -26.49 1.52
CA VAL A 427 5.18 -27.55 0.66
C VAL A 427 5.72 -28.70 1.52
N LYS A 428 6.41 -28.40 2.62
CA LYS A 428 6.93 -29.40 3.55
C LYS A 428 5.81 -30.17 4.25
N GLU A 429 4.71 -29.49 4.61
CA GLU A 429 3.52 -30.15 5.17
C GLU A 429 3.01 -31.25 4.23
N HIS A 430 2.87 -30.92 2.94
CA HIS A 430 2.45 -31.91 1.96
C HIS A 430 3.41 -33.11 1.89
N PHE A 431 4.74 -32.87 1.92
CA PHE A 431 5.72 -33.98 1.95
C PHE A 431 5.66 -34.80 3.25
N ALA A 432 5.30 -34.16 4.38
CA ALA A 432 5.13 -34.86 5.64
C ALA A 432 3.87 -35.73 5.68
N GLU A 433 2.85 -35.39 4.90
CA GLU A 433 1.58 -36.12 4.84
C GLU A 433 1.52 -37.20 3.74
N ASP A 434 2.32 -37.08 2.69
CA ASP A 434 2.33 -38.01 1.59
C ASP A 434 3.02 -39.33 2.00
N PRO A 435 2.27 -40.46 2.07
CA PRO A 435 2.84 -41.78 2.42
C PRO A 435 3.94 -42.25 1.47
N THR A 436 4.01 -41.70 0.26
CA THR A 436 5.03 -42.06 -0.74
C THR A 436 6.31 -41.23 -0.61
N SER A 437 6.24 -40.15 0.17
CA SER A 437 7.37 -39.25 0.41
C SER A 437 8.40 -39.86 1.33
N PRO A 438 9.72 -39.67 1.07
CA PRO A 438 10.79 -40.08 1.98
C PRO A 438 10.76 -39.30 3.31
N PHE A 439 9.95 -38.27 3.41
CA PHE A 439 9.78 -37.39 4.58
C PHE A 439 8.47 -37.63 5.34
N PHE A 440 7.70 -38.67 4.98
CA PHE A 440 6.44 -39.00 5.63
C PHE A 440 6.57 -39.09 7.16
N GLY A 441 5.71 -38.36 7.87
CA GLY A 441 5.66 -38.30 9.32
C GLY A 441 6.79 -37.52 10.00
N ARG A 442 7.67 -36.82 9.24
CA ARG A 442 8.74 -36.01 9.82
C ARG A 442 8.22 -34.61 10.18
N PRO A 443 8.78 -33.99 11.25
CA PRO A 443 8.49 -32.59 11.56
C PRO A 443 8.95 -31.66 10.42
N LEU A 444 8.22 -30.53 10.21
CA LEU A 444 8.49 -29.60 9.12
C LEU A 444 9.92 -29.03 9.13
N TYR A 445 10.50 -28.81 10.30
CA TYR A 445 11.87 -28.28 10.44
C TYR A 445 12.97 -29.26 10.03
N GLU A 446 12.68 -30.57 9.94
CA GLU A 446 13.61 -31.62 9.49
C GLU A 446 13.56 -31.84 7.97
N ILE A 447 12.55 -31.28 7.27
CA ILE A 447 12.38 -31.51 5.84
C ILE A 447 13.19 -30.47 5.07
N PRO A 448 14.25 -30.87 4.34
CA PRO A 448 15.03 -29.95 3.54
C PRO A 448 14.26 -29.56 2.25
N LEU A 449 14.10 -28.27 2.01
CA LEU A 449 13.61 -27.76 0.73
C LEU A 449 14.52 -26.61 0.29
N PRO A 450 15.75 -26.91 -0.17
CA PRO A 450 16.66 -25.86 -0.61
C PRO A 450 16.16 -25.22 -1.91
N VAL A 451 16.19 -23.89 -1.96
CA VAL A 451 15.91 -23.10 -3.16
C VAL A 451 17.25 -22.57 -3.67
N ASP A 452 17.86 -23.31 -4.60
CA ASP A 452 19.18 -22.98 -5.12
C ASP A 452 19.07 -22.16 -6.41
N LEU A 453 19.48 -20.89 -6.36
CA LEU A 453 19.49 -19.99 -7.51
C LEU A 453 20.52 -20.38 -8.59
N SER A 454 21.47 -21.26 -8.29
CA SER A 454 22.39 -21.80 -9.30
C SER A 454 21.73 -22.84 -10.21
N GLY A 455 20.61 -23.42 -9.81
CA GLY A 455 19.81 -24.32 -10.62
C GLY A 455 19.12 -23.59 -11.78
N VAL A 456 19.22 -24.13 -12.99
CA VAL A 456 18.70 -23.47 -14.22
C VAL A 456 17.20 -23.23 -14.12
N GLY A 457 16.43 -24.19 -13.58
CA GLY A 457 14.98 -24.08 -13.43
C GLY A 457 14.59 -22.94 -12.49
N VAL A 458 15.25 -22.86 -11.33
CA VAL A 458 15.02 -21.80 -10.33
C VAL A 458 15.46 -20.44 -10.88
N PHE A 459 16.61 -20.36 -11.58
CA PHE A 459 17.09 -19.12 -12.18
C PHE A 459 16.10 -18.56 -13.21
N VAL A 460 15.63 -19.41 -14.14
CA VAL A 460 14.67 -19.00 -15.19
C VAL A 460 13.34 -18.58 -14.56
N ALA A 461 12.82 -19.33 -13.60
CA ALA A 461 11.59 -18.96 -12.88
C ALA A 461 11.75 -17.63 -12.14
N SER A 462 12.92 -17.39 -11.53
CA SER A 462 13.26 -16.10 -10.89
C SER A 462 13.26 -14.94 -11.87
N LEU A 463 13.85 -15.13 -13.05
CA LEU A 463 13.83 -14.14 -14.14
C LEU A 463 12.41 -13.83 -14.60
N LEU A 464 11.55 -14.85 -14.71
CA LEU A 464 10.13 -14.70 -15.04
C LEU A 464 9.37 -13.96 -13.92
N GLY A 465 9.74 -14.12 -12.65
CA GLY A 465 9.20 -13.36 -11.53
C GLY A 465 9.50 -11.85 -11.64
N VAL A 466 10.73 -11.49 -11.97
CA VAL A 466 11.09 -10.08 -12.23
C VAL A 466 10.35 -9.55 -13.46
N MET A 467 10.32 -10.32 -14.54
CA MET A 467 9.59 -9.97 -15.75
C MET A 467 8.11 -9.71 -15.46
N LEU A 468 7.47 -10.53 -14.64
CA LEU A 468 6.09 -10.36 -14.22
C LEU A 468 5.85 -8.98 -13.59
N VAL A 469 6.71 -8.57 -12.66
CA VAL A 469 6.62 -7.26 -11.97
C VAL A 469 6.69 -6.09 -12.95
N PHE A 470 7.66 -6.12 -13.87
CA PHE A 470 7.82 -5.06 -14.87
C PHE A 470 6.70 -5.06 -15.92
N LEU A 471 6.26 -6.23 -16.37
CA LEU A 471 5.16 -6.35 -17.33
C LEU A 471 3.83 -5.89 -16.71
N PHE A 472 3.55 -6.28 -15.46
CA PHE A 472 2.40 -5.79 -14.71
C PHE A 472 2.39 -4.26 -14.61
N SER A 473 3.55 -3.67 -14.27
CA SER A 473 3.72 -2.22 -14.18
C SER A 473 3.48 -1.54 -15.53
N SER A 474 4.02 -2.10 -16.61
CA SER A 474 3.81 -1.60 -17.97
C SER A 474 2.33 -1.60 -18.38
N LEU A 475 1.61 -2.69 -18.06
CA LEU A 475 0.18 -2.80 -18.36
C LEU A 475 -0.63 -1.79 -17.55
N GLY A 476 -0.30 -1.60 -16.26
CA GLY A 476 -0.95 -0.60 -15.40
C GLY A 476 -0.77 0.82 -15.91
N LEU A 477 0.47 1.22 -16.23
CA LEU A 477 0.77 2.55 -16.76
C LEU A 477 0.04 2.81 -18.10
N ARG A 478 0.02 1.83 -18.99
CA ARG A 478 -0.72 1.94 -20.26
C ARG A 478 -2.21 2.08 -20.05
N ALA A 479 -2.77 1.36 -19.07
CA ALA A 479 -4.19 1.46 -18.75
C ALA A 479 -4.57 2.87 -18.27
N VAL A 480 -3.74 3.49 -17.42
CA VAL A 480 -3.93 4.90 -17.01
C VAL A 480 -3.89 5.83 -18.22
N GLY A 481 -2.87 5.71 -19.08
CA GLY A 481 -2.74 6.56 -20.27
C GLY A 481 -3.93 6.46 -21.23
N VAL A 482 -4.44 5.24 -21.47
CA VAL A 482 -5.62 5.02 -22.31
C VAL A 482 -6.89 5.63 -21.67
N ALA A 483 -7.07 5.45 -20.37
CA ALA A 483 -8.21 6.00 -19.64
C ALA A 483 -8.15 7.54 -19.59
N ALA A 484 -6.96 8.12 -19.36
CA ALA A 484 -6.74 9.56 -19.38
C ALA A 484 -7.04 10.16 -20.77
N GLY A 485 -6.59 9.52 -21.85
CA GLY A 485 -6.92 9.96 -23.22
C GLY A 485 -8.44 10.04 -23.45
N ALA A 486 -9.19 9.06 -22.97
CA ALA A 486 -10.64 9.04 -23.14
C ALA A 486 -11.35 10.18 -22.39
N ILE A 487 -10.93 10.51 -21.17
CA ILE A 487 -11.52 11.62 -20.40
C ILE A 487 -11.11 12.99 -20.95
N ILE A 488 -9.86 13.14 -21.37
CA ILE A 488 -9.35 14.36 -22.02
C ILE A 488 -10.21 14.69 -23.25
N GLU A 489 -10.44 13.73 -24.13
CA GLU A 489 -11.28 13.94 -25.32
C GLU A 489 -12.71 14.29 -24.96
N GLU A 490 -13.28 13.70 -23.92
CA GLU A 490 -14.63 14.04 -23.47
C GLU A 490 -14.72 15.47 -22.93
N VAL A 491 -13.77 15.92 -22.11
CA VAL A 491 -13.75 17.29 -21.60
C VAL A 491 -13.59 18.29 -22.75
N ARG A 492 -12.66 18.04 -23.67
CA ARG A 492 -12.49 18.86 -24.88
C ARG A 492 -13.75 18.91 -25.74
N ARG A 493 -14.45 17.77 -25.89
CA ARG A 493 -15.73 17.70 -26.59
C ARG A 493 -16.76 18.59 -25.94
N GLN A 494 -16.90 18.51 -24.60
CA GLN A 494 -17.87 19.32 -23.87
C GLN A 494 -17.59 20.82 -24.03
N PHE A 495 -16.35 21.26 -23.90
CA PHE A 495 -15.97 22.69 -24.07
C PHE A 495 -16.23 23.17 -25.50
N ARG A 496 -16.04 22.33 -26.51
CA ARG A 496 -16.22 22.66 -27.92
C ARG A 496 -17.70 22.72 -28.32
N GLU A 497 -18.50 21.75 -27.87
CA GLU A 497 -19.91 21.62 -28.23
C GLU A 497 -20.83 22.48 -27.37
N ARG A 498 -20.40 22.86 -26.17
CA ARG A 498 -21.18 23.59 -25.17
C ARG A 498 -20.41 24.82 -24.66
N PRO A 499 -20.28 25.88 -25.47
CA PRO A 499 -19.53 27.09 -25.08
C PRO A 499 -20.05 27.79 -23.81
N GLY A 500 -21.32 27.56 -23.46
CA GLY A 500 -21.91 28.04 -22.23
C GLY A 500 -21.25 27.53 -20.95
N ILE A 501 -20.54 26.41 -21.03
CA ILE A 501 -19.76 25.89 -19.90
C ILE A 501 -18.65 26.86 -19.52
N MET A 502 -17.82 27.28 -20.48
CA MET A 502 -16.73 28.24 -20.23
C MET A 502 -17.24 29.63 -19.82
N ALA A 503 -18.43 30.03 -20.32
CA ALA A 503 -19.09 31.24 -19.92
C ALA A 503 -19.78 31.15 -18.53
N GLY A 504 -19.82 29.98 -17.89
CA GLY A 504 -20.50 29.76 -16.60
C GLY A 504 -22.03 29.72 -16.68
N THR A 505 -22.61 29.68 -17.88
CA THR A 505 -24.08 29.69 -18.11
C THR A 505 -24.68 28.29 -18.26
N GLU A 506 -23.82 27.28 -18.44
CA GLU A 506 -24.21 25.89 -18.61
C GLU A 506 -23.34 24.98 -17.75
N ARG A 507 -23.92 23.90 -17.21
CA ARG A 507 -23.17 22.92 -16.41
C ARG A 507 -22.60 21.81 -17.29
N PRO A 508 -21.38 21.32 -16.99
CA PRO A 508 -20.82 20.13 -17.63
C PRO A 508 -21.65 18.87 -17.37
N ASP A 509 -21.46 17.87 -18.20
CA ASP A 509 -21.99 16.52 -17.97
C ASP A 509 -20.99 15.69 -17.16
N TYR A 510 -21.03 15.85 -15.84
CA TYR A 510 -20.18 15.13 -14.89
C TYR A 510 -20.44 13.63 -14.93
N GLY A 511 -21.72 13.20 -15.09
CA GLY A 511 -22.07 11.78 -15.09
C GLY A 511 -21.41 11.01 -16.23
N ARG A 512 -21.28 11.64 -17.40
CA ARG A 512 -20.62 11.06 -18.56
C ARG A 512 -19.10 10.93 -18.32
N ALA A 513 -18.47 11.91 -17.70
CA ALA A 513 -17.06 11.84 -17.34
C ALA A 513 -16.78 10.66 -16.40
N VAL A 514 -17.58 10.52 -15.33
CA VAL A 514 -17.52 9.40 -14.38
C VAL A 514 -17.74 8.04 -15.07
N ASP A 515 -18.73 7.91 -15.97
CA ASP A 515 -19.01 6.66 -16.68
C ASP A 515 -17.87 6.22 -17.60
N ILE A 516 -17.30 7.18 -18.36
CA ILE A 516 -16.15 6.90 -19.25
C ILE A 516 -14.96 6.41 -18.44
N THR A 517 -14.61 7.10 -17.37
CA THR A 517 -13.47 6.75 -16.51
C THR A 517 -13.68 5.39 -15.84
N THR A 518 -14.89 5.12 -15.34
CA THR A 518 -15.24 3.82 -14.73
C THR A 518 -15.07 2.66 -15.72
N ARG A 519 -15.60 2.78 -16.93
CA ARG A 519 -15.50 1.74 -17.94
C ARG A 519 -14.05 1.51 -18.38
N ALA A 520 -13.28 2.58 -18.52
CA ALA A 520 -11.87 2.48 -18.88
C ALA A 520 -11.06 1.79 -17.78
N ALA A 521 -11.29 2.13 -16.51
CA ALA A 521 -10.64 1.50 -15.37
C ALA A 521 -10.96 0.01 -15.27
N LEU A 522 -12.26 -0.37 -15.37
CA LEU A 522 -12.69 -1.76 -15.34
C LEU A 522 -12.06 -2.62 -16.45
N ARG A 523 -11.92 -2.08 -17.65
CA ARG A 523 -11.24 -2.77 -18.75
C ARG A 523 -9.73 -2.83 -18.56
N GLY A 524 -9.13 -1.75 -18.07
CA GLY A 524 -7.69 -1.62 -17.91
C GLY A 524 -7.10 -2.59 -16.88
N MET A 525 -7.86 -2.97 -15.85
CA MET A 525 -7.36 -3.86 -14.80
C MET A 525 -7.39 -5.36 -15.17
N VAL A 526 -8.09 -5.78 -16.25
CA VAL A 526 -8.27 -7.21 -16.58
C VAL A 526 -6.95 -7.86 -16.94
N ALA A 527 -6.17 -7.28 -17.86
CA ALA A 527 -4.92 -7.88 -18.34
C ALA A 527 -3.86 -8.00 -17.23
N PRO A 528 -3.56 -6.94 -16.42
CA PRO A 528 -2.65 -7.08 -15.29
C PRO A 528 -3.13 -8.09 -14.24
N GLY A 529 -4.45 -8.13 -13.96
CA GLY A 529 -5.03 -9.08 -13.01
C GLY A 529 -4.86 -10.53 -13.45
N LEU A 530 -5.15 -10.84 -14.72
CA LEU A 530 -4.92 -12.17 -15.29
C LEU A 530 -3.43 -12.56 -15.27
N LEU A 531 -2.54 -11.64 -15.54
CA LEU A 531 -1.10 -11.87 -15.50
C LEU A 531 -0.65 -12.22 -14.07
N ALA A 532 -1.11 -11.47 -13.06
CA ALA A 532 -0.72 -11.65 -11.67
C ALA A 532 -1.07 -13.03 -11.12
N VAL A 533 -2.26 -13.54 -11.45
CA VAL A 533 -2.72 -14.86 -11.01
C VAL A 533 -2.23 -15.98 -11.92
N GLY A 534 -2.22 -15.76 -13.23
CA GLY A 534 -1.90 -16.81 -14.21
C GLY A 534 -0.44 -17.18 -14.27
N MET A 535 0.47 -16.20 -14.08
CA MET A 535 1.90 -16.45 -14.24
C MET A 535 2.48 -17.45 -13.25
N PRO A 536 2.21 -17.38 -11.93
CA PRO A 536 2.67 -18.41 -10.99
C PRO A 536 2.15 -19.80 -11.33
N VAL A 537 0.89 -19.88 -11.77
CA VAL A 537 0.26 -21.15 -12.18
C VAL A 537 0.97 -21.74 -13.40
N VAL A 538 1.17 -20.93 -14.43
CA VAL A 538 1.83 -21.36 -15.67
C VAL A 538 3.26 -21.83 -15.36
N VAL A 539 4.04 -21.06 -14.60
CA VAL A 539 5.40 -21.43 -14.24
C VAL A 539 5.41 -22.72 -13.43
N GLY A 540 4.59 -22.84 -12.40
CA GLY A 540 4.56 -24.03 -11.56
C GLY A 540 4.20 -25.30 -12.35
N VAL A 541 3.16 -25.24 -13.19
CA VAL A 541 2.73 -26.40 -14.00
C VAL A 541 3.76 -26.76 -15.09
N VAL A 542 4.31 -25.77 -15.78
CA VAL A 542 5.31 -26.00 -16.84
C VAL A 542 6.58 -26.63 -16.26
N PHE A 543 7.14 -26.06 -15.18
CA PHE A 543 8.37 -26.59 -14.60
C PHE A 543 8.18 -27.93 -13.90
N ARG A 544 7.00 -28.16 -13.30
CA ARG A 544 6.63 -29.49 -12.84
C ARG A 544 6.64 -30.51 -13.98
N GLY A 545 6.04 -30.19 -15.14
CA GLY A 545 6.04 -31.08 -16.30
C GLY A 545 7.45 -31.33 -16.86
N ILE A 546 8.32 -30.32 -16.86
CA ILE A 546 9.73 -30.42 -17.28
C ILE A 546 10.50 -31.33 -16.33
N HIS A 547 10.29 -31.19 -15.02
CA HIS A 547 10.87 -32.06 -14.00
C HIS A 547 10.43 -33.52 -14.15
N GLN A 548 9.12 -33.75 -14.31
CA GLN A 548 8.55 -35.10 -14.51
C GLN A 548 9.05 -35.74 -15.82
N ALA A 549 9.37 -34.96 -16.84
CA ALA A 549 10.01 -35.43 -18.06
C ALA A 549 11.51 -35.77 -17.90
N GLY A 550 12.09 -35.52 -16.72
CA GLY A 550 13.51 -35.77 -16.41
C GLY A 550 14.49 -34.77 -17.06
N TRP A 551 14.02 -33.61 -17.53
CA TRP A 551 14.86 -32.62 -18.19
C TRP A 551 15.55 -31.65 -17.22
N LEU A 552 14.95 -31.41 -16.05
CA LEU A 552 15.52 -30.60 -14.97
C LEU A 552 15.46 -31.32 -13.64
N ALA A 553 16.47 -31.07 -12.79
CA ALA A 553 16.54 -31.64 -11.44
C ALA A 553 15.60 -30.91 -10.45
N GLU A 554 15.38 -29.62 -10.67
CA GLU A 554 14.58 -28.79 -9.78
C GLU A 554 13.09 -29.08 -9.92
N THR A 555 12.42 -29.23 -8.79
CA THR A 555 10.99 -29.53 -8.70
C THR A 555 10.13 -28.29 -8.97
N GLY A 556 8.83 -28.50 -9.27
CA GLY A 556 7.87 -27.41 -9.42
C GLY A 556 7.84 -26.44 -8.25
N PRO A 557 7.74 -26.90 -6.99
CA PRO A 557 7.80 -26.01 -5.81
C PRO A 557 9.07 -25.19 -5.70
N GLN A 558 10.24 -25.75 -6.01
CA GLN A 558 11.51 -25.00 -5.96
C GLN A 558 11.54 -23.87 -7.00
N THR A 559 11.05 -24.14 -8.20
CA THR A 559 10.98 -23.11 -9.27
C THR A 559 9.98 -22.01 -8.94
N VAL A 560 8.80 -22.37 -8.39
CA VAL A 560 7.82 -21.37 -7.91
C VAL A 560 8.37 -20.57 -6.74
N ALA A 561 9.13 -21.18 -5.83
CA ALA A 561 9.81 -20.47 -4.75
C ALA A 561 10.82 -19.45 -5.30
N GLY A 562 11.58 -19.79 -6.35
CA GLY A 562 12.48 -18.86 -7.03
C GLY A 562 11.74 -17.67 -7.66
N LEU A 563 10.65 -17.93 -8.39
CA LEU A 563 9.77 -16.90 -8.95
C LEU A 563 9.26 -15.97 -7.84
N LEU A 564 8.74 -16.55 -6.76
CA LEU A 564 8.16 -15.83 -5.64
C LEU A 564 9.20 -14.94 -4.96
N MET A 565 10.34 -15.52 -4.56
CA MET A 565 11.39 -14.80 -3.82
C MET A 565 11.95 -13.62 -4.64
N VAL A 566 12.40 -13.87 -5.86
CA VAL A 566 13.07 -12.84 -6.67
C VAL A 566 12.06 -11.86 -7.27
N GLY A 567 10.87 -12.32 -7.64
CA GLY A 567 9.76 -11.46 -8.07
C GLY A 567 9.30 -10.50 -6.97
N THR A 568 9.18 -10.98 -5.73
CA THR A 568 8.79 -10.11 -4.59
C THR A 568 9.88 -9.10 -4.26
N ILE A 569 11.17 -9.47 -4.29
CA ILE A 569 12.29 -8.53 -4.13
C ILE A 569 12.23 -7.45 -5.21
N GLY A 570 12.09 -7.84 -6.48
CA GLY A 570 11.94 -6.90 -7.60
C GLY A 570 10.74 -5.97 -7.44
N GLY A 571 9.60 -6.52 -6.98
CA GLY A 571 8.37 -5.78 -6.72
C GLY A 571 8.53 -4.73 -5.62
N ILE A 572 9.17 -5.07 -4.50
CA ILE A 572 9.44 -4.15 -3.40
C ILE A 572 10.33 -2.99 -3.85
N ILE A 573 11.42 -3.28 -4.55
CA ILE A 573 12.37 -2.26 -5.03
C ILE A 573 11.69 -1.35 -6.05
N LEU A 574 10.95 -1.89 -7.01
CA LEU A 574 10.24 -1.09 -8.01
C LEU A 574 9.11 -0.27 -7.38
N ALA A 575 8.35 -0.82 -6.44
CA ALA A 575 7.30 -0.09 -5.72
C ALA A 575 7.88 1.09 -4.91
N THR A 576 9.03 0.87 -4.25
CA THR A 576 9.77 1.92 -3.54
C THR A 576 10.14 3.07 -4.47
N PHE A 577 10.75 2.75 -5.62
CA PHE A 577 11.09 3.71 -6.65
C PHE A 577 9.87 4.52 -7.08
N LEU A 578 8.80 3.84 -7.51
CA LEU A 578 7.62 4.48 -8.08
C LEU A 578 6.89 5.38 -7.06
N ASN A 579 6.68 4.91 -5.84
CA ASN A 579 5.97 5.68 -4.82
C ASN A 579 6.73 6.94 -4.41
N ASN A 580 8.04 6.83 -4.16
CA ASN A 580 8.81 7.94 -3.63
C ASN A 580 9.16 8.97 -4.70
N VAL A 581 9.47 8.55 -5.94
CA VAL A 581 9.71 9.51 -7.02
C VAL A 581 8.45 10.30 -7.35
N GLY A 582 7.28 9.63 -7.42
CA GLY A 582 6.01 10.31 -7.66
C GLY A 582 5.67 11.30 -6.56
N GLY A 583 5.85 10.91 -5.28
CA GLY A 583 5.66 11.82 -4.14
C GLY A 583 6.66 12.98 -4.10
N ALA A 584 7.88 12.76 -4.56
CA ALA A 584 8.90 13.82 -4.63
C ALA A 584 8.57 14.87 -5.72
N TRP A 585 8.08 14.44 -6.89
CA TRP A 585 7.63 15.37 -7.95
C TRP A 585 6.40 16.18 -7.53
N ASP A 586 5.41 15.56 -6.90
CA ASP A 586 4.22 16.25 -6.38
C ASP A 586 4.61 17.35 -5.38
N ASN A 587 5.44 17.00 -4.40
CA ASN A 587 5.89 17.98 -3.41
C ASN A 587 6.87 19.02 -3.99
N ALA A 588 7.59 18.73 -5.08
CA ALA A 588 8.37 19.73 -5.80
C ALA A 588 7.45 20.77 -6.48
N LYS A 589 6.33 20.34 -7.10
CA LYS A 589 5.30 21.22 -7.65
C LYS A 589 4.74 22.13 -6.56
N LYS A 590 4.26 21.55 -5.45
CA LYS A 590 3.69 22.30 -4.32
C LYS A 590 4.69 23.27 -3.68
N TYR A 591 5.97 22.91 -3.62
CA TYR A 591 7.04 23.79 -3.12
C TYR A 591 7.18 25.06 -3.98
N ILE A 592 7.11 24.92 -5.31
CA ILE A 592 7.16 26.05 -6.24
C ILE A 592 5.87 26.88 -6.16
N GLU A 593 4.71 26.23 -6.11
CA GLU A 593 3.39 26.91 -5.99
C GLU A 593 3.28 27.75 -4.74
N ALA A 594 3.82 27.27 -3.62
CA ALA A 594 3.88 28.01 -2.36
C ALA A 594 4.90 29.17 -2.35
N GLY A 595 5.66 29.38 -3.45
CA GLY A 595 6.65 30.46 -3.55
C GLY A 595 7.89 30.25 -2.67
N TYR A 596 8.19 29.01 -2.30
CA TYR A 596 9.40 28.70 -1.54
C TYR A 596 10.67 28.63 -2.40
N LEU A 597 10.54 28.55 -3.74
CA LEU A 597 11.67 28.62 -4.64
C LEU A 597 12.12 30.08 -4.78
N ARG A 598 13.24 30.39 -4.12
CA ARG A 598 13.82 31.73 -4.08
C ARG A 598 15.21 31.71 -4.70
N LEU A 599 15.44 32.60 -5.66
CA LEU A 599 16.73 32.77 -6.32
C LEU A 599 17.40 34.05 -5.82
N SER A 600 18.71 33.98 -5.61
CA SER A 600 19.51 35.19 -5.44
C SER A 600 19.49 36.04 -6.72
N PRO A 601 19.73 37.35 -6.65
CA PRO A 601 19.79 38.21 -7.84
C PRO A 601 20.84 37.74 -8.87
N GLU A 602 21.91 37.09 -8.42
CA GLU A 602 22.97 36.53 -9.28
C GLU A 602 22.48 35.28 -10.03
N GLU A 603 21.85 34.35 -9.30
CA GLU A 603 21.24 33.14 -9.90
C GLU A 603 20.13 33.51 -10.89
N ALA A 604 19.27 34.45 -10.57
CA ALA A 604 18.19 34.90 -11.46
C ALA A 604 18.75 35.48 -12.77
N ARG A 605 19.84 36.30 -12.70
CA ARG A 605 20.49 36.82 -13.88
C ARG A 605 21.16 35.75 -14.72
N ALA A 606 21.86 34.80 -14.06
CA ALA A 606 22.52 33.69 -14.76
C ALA A 606 21.52 32.81 -15.51
N MET A 607 20.29 32.71 -15.01
CA MET A 607 19.19 31.94 -15.63
C MET A 607 18.31 32.75 -16.59
N GLY A 608 18.64 34.03 -16.83
CA GLY A 608 17.82 34.89 -17.72
C GLY A 608 16.44 35.24 -17.15
N VAL A 609 16.20 34.99 -15.86
CA VAL A 609 14.96 35.38 -15.19
C VAL A 609 15.04 36.87 -14.90
N VAL A 610 14.13 37.67 -15.51
CA VAL A 610 14.13 39.12 -15.38
C VAL A 610 13.74 39.47 -13.93
N ALA A 611 14.73 39.88 -13.12
CA ALA A 611 14.46 40.54 -11.85
C ALA A 611 13.70 41.85 -12.12
N ASN A 612 12.75 42.17 -11.23
CA ASN A 612 12.01 43.43 -11.35
C ASN A 612 13.00 44.61 -11.46
N PRO A 613 12.96 45.38 -12.57
CA PRO A 613 13.93 46.45 -12.83
C PRO A 613 13.99 47.52 -11.74
N SER A 614 12.90 47.66 -10.96
CA SER A 614 12.76 48.67 -9.91
C SER A 614 13.51 48.34 -8.61
N ASN A 615 14.05 47.08 -8.46
CA ASN A 615 14.76 46.69 -7.22
C ASN A 615 15.78 45.56 -7.48
N PRO A 616 16.96 45.88 -8.02
CA PRO A 616 17.94 44.88 -8.51
C PRO A 616 18.63 44.06 -7.41
N GLY A 617 18.35 44.32 -6.15
CA GLY A 617 18.95 43.62 -4.99
C GLY A 617 18.00 42.63 -4.31
N HIS A 618 16.75 42.48 -4.76
CA HIS A 618 15.79 41.59 -4.10
C HIS A 618 15.85 40.15 -4.63
N VAL A 619 15.60 39.22 -3.71
CA VAL A 619 15.39 37.79 -4.01
C VAL A 619 14.21 37.63 -4.96
N VAL A 620 14.40 36.90 -6.05
CA VAL A 620 13.34 36.60 -7.01
C VAL A 620 12.59 35.36 -6.55
N VAL A 621 11.29 35.49 -6.30
CA VAL A 621 10.41 34.36 -5.97
C VAL A 621 9.89 33.76 -7.27
N ILE A 622 10.16 32.48 -7.48
CA ILE A 622 9.62 31.69 -8.58
C ILE A 622 8.38 30.97 -8.06
N GLY A 623 7.23 31.24 -8.66
CA GLY A 623 5.96 30.71 -8.19
C GLY A 623 5.09 30.16 -9.31
N LYS A 624 3.79 30.04 -9.03
CA LYS A 624 2.77 29.53 -9.93
C LYS A 624 2.77 30.28 -11.29
N GLY A 625 2.66 29.53 -12.39
CA GLY A 625 2.67 30.08 -13.76
C GLY A 625 4.04 30.28 -14.38
N SER A 626 5.16 30.12 -13.63
CA SER A 626 6.52 30.19 -14.17
C SER A 626 6.86 28.97 -15.03
N GLU A 627 7.92 29.04 -15.85
CA GLU A 627 8.40 27.90 -16.62
C GLU A 627 8.88 26.75 -15.71
N ALA A 628 9.47 27.08 -14.56
CA ALA A 628 9.82 26.07 -13.55
C ALA A 628 8.58 25.39 -12.97
N HIS A 629 7.49 26.12 -12.74
CA HIS A 629 6.21 25.54 -12.32
C HIS A 629 5.65 24.59 -13.39
N LYS A 630 5.66 24.98 -14.67
CA LYS A 630 5.21 24.12 -15.77
C LYS A 630 6.04 22.81 -15.84
N ALA A 631 7.36 22.93 -15.68
CA ALA A 631 8.24 21.76 -15.63
C ALA A 631 7.91 20.84 -14.43
N ALA A 632 7.59 21.41 -13.27
CA ALA A 632 7.19 20.65 -12.08
C ALA A 632 5.83 19.95 -12.27
N VAL A 633 4.84 20.62 -12.87
CA VAL A 633 3.53 20.03 -13.22
C VAL A 633 3.70 18.80 -14.11
N VAL A 634 4.58 18.88 -15.14
CA VAL A 634 4.84 17.71 -15.99
C VAL A 634 5.49 16.57 -15.19
N GLY A 635 6.40 16.87 -14.27
CA GLY A 635 6.99 15.86 -13.38
C GLY A 635 5.95 15.17 -12.50
N ASP A 636 5.04 15.93 -11.90
CA ASP A 636 3.94 15.43 -11.10
C ASP A 636 2.99 14.55 -11.94
N THR A 637 2.58 15.02 -13.13
CA THR A 637 1.73 14.25 -14.06
C THR A 637 2.35 12.91 -14.46
N VAL A 638 3.69 12.83 -14.61
CA VAL A 638 4.41 11.55 -14.82
C VAL A 638 4.44 10.72 -13.54
N GLY A 639 4.59 11.35 -12.39
CA GLY A 639 4.68 10.71 -11.08
C GLY A 639 3.35 10.16 -10.56
N ASP A 640 2.24 10.74 -10.95
CA ASP A 640 0.90 10.36 -10.48
C ASP A 640 0.54 8.89 -10.74
N PRO A 641 0.64 8.37 -11.97
CA PRO A 641 0.45 6.93 -12.22
C PRO A 641 1.43 6.05 -11.45
N PHE A 642 2.63 6.56 -11.16
CA PHE A 642 3.64 5.82 -10.40
C PHE A 642 3.24 5.69 -8.93
N LYS A 643 2.95 6.83 -8.26
CA LYS A 643 2.70 6.87 -6.82
C LYS A 643 1.30 6.39 -6.40
N ASP A 644 0.30 6.52 -7.28
CA ASP A 644 -1.12 6.32 -6.91
C ASP A 644 -1.76 5.12 -7.61
N THR A 645 -1.15 4.57 -8.68
CA THR A 645 -1.66 3.39 -9.38
C THR A 645 -0.71 2.21 -9.28
N VAL A 646 0.44 2.27 -9.95
CA VAL A 646 1.30 1.09 -10.12
C VAL A 646 2.09 0.77 -8.86
N GLY A 647 2.69 1.78 -8.22
CA GLY A 647 3.45 1.59 -6.98
C GLY A 647 2.64 0.86 -5.90
N PRO A 648 1.46 1.38 -5.52
CA PRO A 648 0.58 0.71 -4.58
C PRO A 648 0.08 -0.66 -5.04
N SER A 649 -0.22 -0.83 -6.33
CA SER A 649 -0.65 -2.12 -6.86
C SER A 649 0.45 -3.19 -6.79
N LEU A 650 1.73 -2.79 -6.81
CA LEU A 650 2.86 -3.70 -6.61
C LEU A 650 2.93 -4.23 -5.17
N HIS A 651 2.52 -3.44 -4.16
CA HIS A 651 2.43 -3.96 -2.78
C HIS A 651 1.43 -5.11 -2.69
N VAL A 652 0.27 -4.95 -3.33
CA VAL A 652 -0.75 -5.99 -3.41
C VAL A 652 -0.25 -7.17 -4.25
N LEU A 653 0.39 -6.92 -5.40
CA LEU A 653 0.92 -7.97 -6.27
C LEU A 653 1.90 -8.90 -5.52
N VAL A 654 2.85 -8.32 -4.78
CA VAL A 654 3.85 -9.08 -4.00
C VAL A 654 3.19 -10.03 -3.01
N LYS A 655 2.15 -9.59 -2.31
CA LYS A 655 1.39 -10.41 -1.36
C LYS A 655 0.48 -11.42 -2.06
N LEU A 656 -0.18 -11.00 -3.14
CA LEU A 656 -1.01 -11.88 -3.96
C LEU A 656 -0.22 -13.05 -4.54
N LEU A 657 1.00 -12.81 -5.05
CA LEU A 657 1.87 -13.87 -5.53
C LEU A 657 2.10 -14.93 -4.45
N SER A 658 2.33 -14.49 -3.22
CA SER A 658 2.55 -15.38 -2.08
C SER A 658 1.27 -16.15 -1.69
N THR A 659 0.13 -15.48 -1.63
CA THR A 659 -1.14 -16.13 -1.24
C THR A 659 -1.68 -17.08 -2.30
N VAL A 660 -1.54 -16.76 -3.58
CA VAL A 660 -1.94 -17.66 -4.66
C VAL A 660 -1.05 -18.91 -4.72
N THR A 661 0.26 -18.75 -4.52
CA THR A 661 1.18 -19.89 -4.50
C THR A 661 0.96 -20.79 -3.28
N LEU A 662 0.66 -20.21 -2.11
CA LEU A 662 0.27 -20.95 -0.91
C LEU A 662 -0.97 -21.82 -1.13
N VAL A 663 -2.03 -21.25 -1.69
CA VAL A 663 -3.29 -21.98 -1.96
C VAL A 663 -3.10 -23.05 -3.03
N LEU A 664 -2.29 -22.78 -4.05
CA LEU A 664 -2.07 -23.66 -5.19
C LEU A 664 -0.81 -24.55 -5.04
N ALA A 665 -0.18 -24.59 -3.88
CA ALA A 665 1.01 -25.41 -3.63
C ALA A 665 0.84 -26.88 -4.08
N PRO A 666 -0.30 -27.57 -3.81
CA PRO A 666 -0.50 -28.93 -4.26
C PRO A 666 -0.41 -29.09 -5.79
N LEU A 667 -0.86 -28.09 -6.56
CA LEU A 667 -0.77 -28.10 -8.02
C LEU A 667 0.68 -28.19 -8.54
N PHE A 668 1.63 -27.71 -7.78
CA PHE A 668 3.05 -27.67 -8.17
C PHE A 668 3.81 -28.91 -7.73
N ILE A 669 3.29 -29.66 -6.75
CA ILE A 669 3.93 -30.84 -6.14
C ILE A 669 3.50 -32.13 -6.86
N SER A 670 2.22 -32.36 -7.01
CA SER A 670 1.60 -33.60 -7.52
C SER A 670 1.82 -33.94 -9.01
#